data_f70ca362c8b7272947f1d4c635a6ad7e
#
_entry.id   f70ca362c8b7272947f1d4c635a6ad7e
#
_cell.length_a   1.000
_cell.length_b   1.000
_cell.length_c   1.000
_cell.angle_alpha   90.00
_cell.angle_beta   90.00
_cell.angle_gamma   90.00
#
_symmetry.space_group_name_H-M   'P 1'
#
loop_
_entity.id
_entity.type
_entity.pdbx_description
1 polymer ?
#
loop_
_entity_poly.entity_id
_entity_poly.type
_entity_poly.pdbx_seq_one_letter_code
_entity_poly.pdbx_strand_id
1 'polypeptide(L)'
;MEEEHYWKGLVLLLMAYLLLGCATAFPLCIDLEAPVPSNASLSFCSAPEYEAKGCCSVQDDQKIAAQFQAYNISDTTCAAVVKQILCSQCDAYSADLFGVEVFQTRTVPFLCSSGGSTPYCQQVWNACSNVSIPNSLFQPSLLEGATPAPAPAPTSNGNNSTLDSFWASSADFCSGLGPPAQVGNFCFSGGPFVLPAAEPSYTPPQGICLEKVVNTSSTQFLNLVPHPDGSNRVFLSTQGGLVYLANVSAPGSNEAFSLNPAAPFLNLSERTTATGELGLMGLAMHPDFVQNGRFFVSYDCDTYAVPDCAAKCACDRSTSLCNTSAIGSTVCQYSAVVAEYTANASGISPSMAVSANPVEVRRIFSLGLPYSNHHAGGLAFGPIDKYLYYPLGDGGGEGDIWNFAQNLNVLVGKFMRLDVDNIPSSQEISALGLFGNYSVPATNPFVSVKNARPEIWAYGLRNPWRFSFDSQHPTYLYAGDVGESLYEEVDLISKGGNYGWRVYEGFHPFAVGATPGGNTSASSINPIWPIIEYNHSINPHGSAAIIAGYVSHSSQDPCVYGKYLYGDYFGPMWAAAERPAFSGVYTVTDLPYRCSPSSPLNCTQPATGNAYLELTVSFGEDNNNDFYVLGGDGIYRLVNPSLCNIECISFSFTPAPSPSPSKTQLSDAASNYTLFLVTALCLALASYALIWLR
;
A
#
# COMPACT_ATOMS: atom_id res chain seq x y z
N MET A 1 -39.21 -19.12 -28.90
CA MET A 1 -38.09 -18.51 -29.64
C MET A 1 -37.68 -17.13 -29.06
N GLU A 2 -38.60 -16.25 -28.70
CA GLU A 2 -38.26 -14.96 -28.11
C GLU A 2 -37.67 -15.05 -26.69
N GLU A 3 -38.14 -15.93 -25.82
CA GLU A 3 -37.57 -16.13 -24.49
C GLU A 3 -36.16 -16.71 -24.51
N GLU A 4 -35.83 -17.57 -25.47
CA GLU A 4 -34.50 -18.17 -25.59
C GLU A 4 -33.46 -17.16 -26.07
N HIS A 5 -33.85 -16.15 -26.89
CA HIS A 5 -33.01 -15.06 -27.28
C HIS A 5 -32.81 -14.03 -26.15
N TYR A 6 -33.82 -13.84 -25.30
CA TYR A 6 -33.72 -12.95 -24.15
C TYR A 6 -32.75 -13.51 -23.09
N TRP A 7 -32.84 -14.81 -22.78
CA TRP A 7 -31.92 -15.48 -21.86
C TRP A 7 -30.48 -15.55 -22.41
N LYS A 8 -30.29 -15.79 -23.70
CA LYS A 8 -28.95 -15.74 -24.32
C LYS A 8 -28.36 -14.34 -24.33
N GLY A 9 -29.20 -13.32 -24.55
CA GLY A 9 -28.78 -11.93 -24.44
C GLY A 9 -28.41 -11.52 -23.02
N LEU A 10 -29.21 -11.99 -22.00
CA LEU A 10 -28.93 -11.73 -20.60
C LEU A 10 -27.68 -12.46 -20.08
N VAL A 11 -27.46 -13.69 -20.53
CA VAL A 11 -26.25 -14.47 -20.22
C VAL A 11 -25.01 -13.88 -20.89
N LEU A 12 -25.12 -13.38 -22.13
CA LEU A 12 -24.05 -12.68 -22.81
C LEU A 12 -23.76 -11.30 -22.17
N LEU A 13 -24.79 -10.58 -21.70
CA LEU A 13 -24.62 -9.35 -20.92
C LEU A 13 -24.02 -9.64 -19.55
N LEU A 14 -24.45 -10.68 -18.84
CA LEU A 14 -23.85 -11.13 -17.58
C LEU A 14 -22.42 -11.64 -17.77
N MET A 15 -22.12 -12.37 -18.85
CA MET A 15 -20.73 -12.74 -19.19
C MET A 15 -19.89 -11.52 -19.61
N ALA A 16 -20.46 -10.55 -20.33
CA ALA A 16 -19.79 -9.28 -20.62
C ALA A 16 -19.56 -8.44 -19.35
N TYR A 17 -20.54 -8.44 -18.42
CA TYR A 17 -20.36 -7.81 -17.10
C TYR A 17 -19.34 -8.53 -16.22
N LEU A 18 -19.30 -9.86 -16.25
CA LEU A 18 -18.27 -10.67 -15.58
C LEU A 18 -16.89 -10.57 -16.22
N LEU A 19 -16.81 -10.18 -17.50
CA LEU A 19 -15.53 -9.95 -18.21
C LEU A 19 -15.07 -8.48 -18.16
N LEU A 20 -15.95 -7.54 -17.78
CA LEU A 20 -15.64 -6.12 -17.58
C LEU A 20 -15.34 -5.77 -16.11
N GLY A 21 -15.49 -6.70 -15.17
CA GLY A 21 -15.42 -6.48 -13.74
C GLY A 21 -14.12 -6.85 -13.03
N CYS A 22 -13.01 -7.02 -13.73
CA CYS A 22 -11.70 -7.23 -13.09
C CYS A 22 -10.74 -6.10 -13.46
N ALA A 23 -11.06 -4.89 -13.04
CA ALA A 23 -10.05 -3.86 -12.90
C ALA A 23 -9.23 -4.21 -11.65
N THR A 24 -7.96 -4.38 -11.81
CA THR A 24 -7.02 -4.74 -10.74
C THR A 24 -6.20 -3.51 -10.38
N ALA A 25 -5.97 -3.26 -9.09
CA ALA A 25 -5.04 -2.22 -8.65
C ALA A 25 -3.58 -2.56 -9.02
N PHE A 26 -3.32 -3.80 -9.29
CA PHE A 26 -2.16 -4.38 -9.93
C PHE A 26 -2.63 -5.11 -11.18
N PRO A 27 -1.88 -5.05 -12.21
CA PRO A 27 -0.55 -4.52 -12.53
C PRO A 27 -0.50 -3.00 -12.75
N LEU A 28 0.72 -2.43 -12.72
CA LEU A 28 0.99 -1.00 -12.85
C LEU A 28 2.12 -0.74 -13.87
N CYS A 29 1.98 0.33 -14.65
CA CYS A 29 2.93 0.76 -15.66
C CYS A 29 4.05 1.66 -15.09
N ILE A 30 5.16 1.81 -15.83
CA ILE A 30 6.29 2.68 -15.44
C ILE A 30 5.84 4.15 -15.22
N ASP A 31 4.85 4.61 -15.97
CA ASP A 31 4.27 5.95 -15.82
C ASP A 31 3.29 6.07 -14.66
N LEU A 32 3.10 4.98 -13.89
CA LEU A 32 2.24 4.88 -12.73
C LEU A 32 0.74 4.90 -13.09
N GLU A 33 0.42 4.55 -14.31
CA GLU A 33 -0.95 4.36 -14.78
C GLU A 33 -1.31 2.87 -14.87
N ALA A 34 -2.60 2.55 -14.80
CA ALA A 34 -3.07 1.19 -15.00
C ALA A 34 -2.85 0.73 -16.45
N PRO A 35 -2.42 -0.51 -16.71
CA PRO A 35 -2.26 -1.01 -18.07
C PRO A 35 -3.61 -1.12 -18.78
N VAL A 36 -3.63 -0.72 -20.06
CA VAL A 36 -4.83 -0.72 -20.89
C VAL A 36 -4.63 -1.61 -22.13
N PRO A 37 -5.67 -2.29 -22.62
CA PRO A 37 -5.59 -3.03 -23.87
C PRO A 37 -5.22 -2.10 -25.03
N SER A 38 -4.24 -2.50 -25.83
CA SER A 38 -3.91 -1.78 -27.07
C SER A 38 -4.98 -2.04 -28.13
N ASN A 39 -5.53 -0.96 -28.72
CA ASN A 39 -6.48 -1.07 -29.83
C ASN A 39 -5.81 -1.33 -31.18
N ALA A 40 -4.48 -1.41 -31.22
CA ALA A 40 -3.70 -1.68 -32.43
C ALA A 40 -2.47 -2.52 -32.10
N SER A 41 -2.05 -3.35 -33.05
CA SER A 41 -0.87 -4.20 -32.89
C SER A 41 0.41 -3.39 -32.77
N LEU A 42 1.25 -3.77 -31.81
CA LEU A 42 2.59 -3.22 -31.63
C LEU A 42 3.53 -3.81 -32.69
N SER A 43 4.22 -2.94 -33.42
CA SER A 43 5.06 -3.36 -34.54
C SER A 43 6.46 -3.81 -34.13
N PHE A 44 7.00 -3.23 -33.07
CA PHE A 44 8.33 -3.50 -32.53
C PHE A 44 8.27 -4.47 -31.35
N CYS A 45 7.44 -4.20 -30.35
CA CYS A 45 7.25 -5.04 -29.16
C CYS A 45 6.01 -5.95 -29.31
N SER A 46 6.02 -6.81 -30.30
CA SER A 46 4.86 -7.55 -30.82
C SER A 46 4.47 -8.81 -30.00
N ALA A 47 4.66 -8.83 -28.67
CA ALA A 47 4.18 -9.93 -27.85
C ALA A 47 2.66 -9.80 -27.61
N PRO A 48 1.86 -10.89 -27.76
CA PRO A 48 0.42 -10.85 -27.56
C PRO A 48 -0.01 -10.34 -26.17
N GLU A 49 0.78 -10.63 -25.15
CA GLU A 49 0.55 -10.21 -23.75
C GLU A 49 0.63 -8.69 -23.62
N TYR A 50 1.55 -8.04 -24.33
CA TYR A 50 1.69 -6.58 -24.34
C TYR A 50 0.54 -5.87 -25.06
N GLU A 51 -0.10 -6.57 -26.03
CA GLU A 51 -1.26 -6.04 -26.74
C GLU A 51 -2.56 -6.26 -25.97
N ALA A 52 -2.69 -7.40 -25.29
CA ALA A 52 -3.91 -7.76 -24.57
C ALA A 52 -4.15 -6.91 -23.32
N LYS A 53 -3.09 -6.65 -22.56
CA LYS A 53 -3.13 -5.84 -21.33
C LYS A 53 -1.71 -5.37 -21.02
N GLY A 54 -1.28 -4.32 -21.70
CA GLY A 54 0.08 -3.80 -21.57
C GLY A 54 0.15 -2.31 -21.31
N CYS A 55 1.36 -1.82 -21.17
CA CYS A 55 1.68 -0.45 -20.81
C CYS A 55 2.09 0.42 -22.01
N CYS A 56 2.08 -0.12 -23.23
CA CYS A 56 2.51 0.63 -24.40
C CYS A 56 1.37 0.97 -25.35
N SER A 57 1.27 2.24 -25.69
CA SER A 57 0.57 2.67 -26.88
C SER A 57 1.42 2.42 -28.16
N VAL A 58 0.82 2.55 -29.35
CA VAL A 58 1.57 2.52 -30.63
C VAL A 58 2.68 3.59 -30.67
N GLN A 59 2.46 4.73 -30.03
CA GLN A 59 3.48 5.80 -29.96
C GLN A 59 4.65 5.41 -29.06
N ASP A 60 4.41 4.71 -27.98
CA ASP A 60 5.47 4.21 -27.10
C ASP A 60 6.27 3.11 -27.75
N ASP A 61 5.62 2.19 -28.46
CA ASP A 61 6.28 1.19 -29.30
C ASP A 61 7.23 1.83 -30.33
N GLN A 62 6.81 2.92 -30.98
CA GLN A 62 7.64 3.68 -31.91
C GLN A 62 8.82 4.38 -31.21
N LYS A 63 8.61 4.94 -30.01
CA LYS A 63 9.71 5.55 -29.21
C LYS A 63 10.74 4.49 -28.80
N ILE A 64 10.29 3.32 -28.35
CA ILE A 64 11.16 2.19 -27.98
C ILE A 64 11.94 1.71 -29.22
N ALA A 65 11.30 1.59 -30.37
CA ALA A 65 11.96 1.23 -31.61
C ALA A 65 13.05 2.24 -32.02
N ALA A 66 12.78 3.54 -31.90
CA ALA A 66 13.75 4.59 -32.17
C ALA A 66 14.93 4.57 -31.17
N GLN A 67 14.67 4.33 -29.90
CA GLN A 67 15.69 4.16 -28.87
C GLN A 67 16.59 2.96 -29.18
N PHE A 68 16.01 1.82 -29.56
CA PHE A 68 16.77 0.64 -29.96
C PHE A 68 17.69 0.93 -31.15
N GLN A 69 17.19 1.62 -32.17
CA GLN A 69 17.99 1.99 -33.36
C GLN A 69 19.17 2.91 -32.97
N ALA A 70 18.99 3.81 -32.01
CA ALA A 70 20.04 4.72 -31.54
C ALA A 70 21.23 3.99 -30.89
N TYR A 71 21.02 2.79 -30.32
CA TYR A 71 22.11 1.96 -29.78
C TYR A 71 23.02 1.36 -30.85
N ASN A 72 22.59 1.30 -32.10
CA ASN A 72 23.36 0.83 -33.23
C ASN A 72 24.17 -0.46 -33.00
N ILE A 73 23.50 -1.48 -32.46
CA ILE A 73 24.13 -2.73 -32.02
C ILE A 73 24.36 -3.60 -33.27
N SER A 74 25.62 -3.94 -33.56
CA SER A 74 25.98 -4.73 -34.75
C SER A 74 25.83 -6.24 -34.56
N ASP A 75 25.95 -6.73 -33.32
CA ASP A 75 25.79 -8.14 -32.99
C ASP A 75 24.30 -8.50 -32.88
N THR A 76 23.85 -9.48 -33.64
CA THR A 76 22.43 -9.86 -33.71
C THR A 76 21.91 -10.51 -32.42
N THR A 77 22.78 -11.21 -31.67
CA THR A 77 22.41 -11.89 -30.42
C THR A 77 22.23 -10.86 -29.31
N CYS A 78 23.19 -9.94 -29.17
CA CYS A 78 23.08 -8.83 -28.25
C CYS A 78 21.91 -7.92 -28.59
N ALA A 79 21.69 -7.61 -29.88
CA ALA A 79 20.56 -6.80 -30.34
C ALA A 79 19.21 -7.43 -29.95
N ALA A 80 19.07 -8.76 -30.10
CA ALA A 80 17.83 -9.45 -29.71
C ALA A 80 17.53 -9.33 -28.20
N VAL A 81 18.55 -9.50 -27.36
CA VAL A 81 18.41 -9.37 -25.90
C VAL A 81 18.10 -7.92 -25.48
N VAL A 82 18.78 -6.93 -26.08
CA VAL A 82 18.50 -5.52 -25.80
C VAL A 82 17.09 -5.14 -26.24
N LYS A 83 16.61 -5.67 -27.36
CA LYS A 83 15.22 -5.48 -27.78
C LYS A 83 14.23 -6.01 -26.74
N GLN A 84 14.45 -7.23 -26.23
CA GLN A 84 13.59 -7.81 -25.17
C GLN A 84 13.57 -6.94 -23.92
N ILE A 85 14.73 -6.46 -23.47
CA ILE A 85 14.86 -5.57 -22.31
C ILE A 85 14.09 -4.27 -22.52
N LEU A 86 14.18 -3.66 -23.69
CA LEU A 86 13.46 -2.42 -23.96
C LEU A 86 11.94 -2.68 -24.03
N CYS A 87 11.52 -3.79 -24.60
CA CYS A 87 10.10 -4.15 -24.68
C CYS A 87 9.48 -4.52 -23.32
N SER A 88 10.28 -4.81 -22.30
CA SER A 88 9.74 -5.01 -20.94
C SER A 88 9.06 -3.77 -20.35
N GLN A 89 9.26 -2.59 -20.94
CA GLN A 89 8.51 -1.38 -20.62
C GLN A 89 7.02 -1.50 -20.99
N CYS A 90 6.69 -2.37 -21.92
CA CYS A 90 5.31 -2.65 -22.31
C CYS A 90 4.63 -3.71 -21.44
N ASP A 91 5.36 -4.31 -20.49
CA ASP A 91 4.82 -5.31 -19.57
C ASP A 91 3.79 -4.67 -18.64
N ALA A 92 2.71 -5.41 -18.35
CA ALA A 92 1.68 -4.97 -17.42
C ALA A 92 2.19 -4.73 -15.99
N TYR A 93 3.33 -5.31 -15.64
CA TYR A 93 4.01 -5.19 -14.34
C TYR A 93 5.31 -4.38 -14.47
N SER A 94 5.38 -3.48 -15.43
CA SER A 94 6.61 -2.72 -15.68
C SER A 94 7.01 -1.81 -14.51
N ALA A 95 6.06 -1.32 -13.69
CA ALA A 95 6.38 -0.59 -12.47
C ALA A 95 7.25 -1.41 -11.51
N ASP A 96 6.87 -2.66 -11.26
CA ASP A 96 7.62 -3.57 -10.39
C ASP A 96 8.93 -4.02 -11.03
N LEU A 97 8.90 -4.37 -12.32
CA LEU A 97 10.09 -4.78 -13.06
C LEU A 97 11.19 -3.70 -13.06
N PHE A 98 10.80 -2.42 -13.08
CA PHE A 98 11.71 -1.28 -13.05
C PHE A 98 11.85 -0.65 -11.66
N GLY A 99 11.10 -1.11 -10.66
CA GLY A 99 11.15 -0.67 -9.28
C GLY A 99 10.78 0.80 -9.08
N VAL A 100 9.86 1.36 -9.89
CA VAL A 100 9.57 2.80 -9.91
C VAL A 100 8.92 3.30 -8.63
N GLU A 101 8.24 2.43 -7.88
CA GLU A 101 7.62 2.79 -6.61
C GLU A 101 8.63 3.00 -5.48
N VAL A 102 9.73 2.26 -5.51
CA VAL A 102 10.74 2.24 -4.44
C VAL A 102 11.96 3.07 -4.79
N PHE A 103 12.36 3.05 -6.07
CA PHE A 103 13.59 3.70 -6.56
C PHE A 103 13.26 4.80 -7.56
N GLN A 104 14.29 5.55 -8.00
CA GLN A 104 14.14 6.34 -9.21
C GLN A 104 14.07 5.41 -10.43
N THR A 105 13.37 5.85 -11.49
CA THR A 105 13.14 5.05 -12.68
C THR A 105 14.47 4.57 -13.28
N ARG A 106 14.63 3.26 -13.38
CA ARG A 106 15.81 2.60 -13.98
C ARG A 106 15.65 2.56 -15.50
N THR A 107 16.78 2.48 -16.19
CA THR A 107 16.78 2.29 -17.67
C THR A 107 16.66 0.82 -18.07
N VAL A 108 16.90 -0.10 -17.12
CA VAL A 108 16.87 -1.56 -17.31
C VAL A 108 16.04 -2.17 -16.18
N PRO A 109 15.16 -3.14 -16.49
CA PRO A 109 14.41 -3.84 -15.44
C PRO A 109 15.34 -4.65 -14.53
N PHE A 110 14.85 -5.10 -13.39
CA PHE A 110 15.55 -6.12 -12.62
C PHE A 110 15.66 -7.39 -13.45
N LEU A 111 16.86 -7.90 -13.64
CA LEU A 111 17.10 -9.13 -14.41
C LEU A 111 17.12 -10.34 -13.49
N CYS A 112 16.44 -11.43 -13.89
CA CYS A 112 16.44 -12.65 -13.08
C CYS A 112 17.85 -13.25 -12.99
N SER A 113 18.34 -13.36 -11.75
CA SER A 113 19.65 -13.95 -11.41
C SER A 113 19.56 -15.43 -11.00
N SER A 114 18.35 -16.00 -11.02
CA SER A 114 18.05 -17.40 -10.72
C SER A 114 17.00 -17.93 -11.72
N GLY A 115 16.86 -19.24 -11.80
CA GLY A 115 15.87 -19.89 -12.66
C GLY A 115 16.46 -20.41 -14.00
N GLY A 116 15.94 -21.54 -14.47
CA GLY A 116 16.38 -22.19 -15.70
C GLY A 116 17.81 -22.77 -15.66
N SER A 117 18.31 -23.23 -16.80
CA SER A 117 19.68 -23.72 -16.93
C SER A 117 20.73 -22.60 -16.93
N THR A 118 20.33 -21.41 -17.33
CA THR A 118 21.17 -20.20 -17.34
C THR A 118 20.27 -19.02 -16.98
N PRO A 119 20.52 -18.30 -15.88
CA PRO A 119 19.77 -17.11 -15.49
C PRO A 119 19.77 -16.04 -16.59
N TYR A 120 18.70 -15.25 -16.68
CA TYR A 120 18.57 -14.28 -17.79
C TYR A 120 19.67 -13.22 -17.77
N CYS A 121 20.07 -12.73 -16.60
CA CYS A 121 21.19 -11.80 -16.49
C CYS A 121 22.48 -12.38 -17.06
N GLN A 122 22.74 -13.69 -16.87
CA GLN A 122 23.89 -14.37 -17.45
C GLN A 122 23.75 -14.53 -18.96
N GLN A 123 22.55 -14.72 -19.50
CA GLN A 123 22.31 -14.73 -20.95
C GLN A 123 22.61 -13.35 -21.55
N VAL A 124 22.18 -12.26 -20.89
CA VAL A 124 22.51 -10.89 -21.30
C VAL A 124 24.02 -10.66 -21.31
N TRP A 125 24.71 -11.05 -20.24
CA TRP A 125 26.17 -10.95 -20.17
C TRP A 125 26.84 -11.72 -21.33
N ASN A 126 26.49 -12.98 -21.53
CA ASN A 126 27.08 -13.81 -22.58
C ASN A 126 26.86 -13.26 -23.98
N ALA A 127 25.71 -12.62 -24.21
CA ALA A 127 25.37 -12.02 -25.50
C ALA A 127 26.05 -10.66 -25.75
N CYS A 128 26.26 -9.85 -24.70
CA CYS A 128 26.61 -8.44 -24.86
C CYS A 128 27.95 -8.02 -24.23
N SER A 129 28.66 -8.88 -23.48
CA SER A 129 29.84 -8.48 -22.70
C SER A 129 30.92 -7.76 -23.54
N ASN A 130 31.19 -8.25 -24.73
CA ASN A 130 32.22 -7.74 -25.65
C ASN A 130 31.64 -6.87 -26.78
N VAL A 131 30.34 -6.58 -26.77
CA VAL A 131 29.68 -5.81 -27.82
C VAL A 131 29.68 -4.34 -27.45
N SER A 132 30.15 -3.48 -28.34
CA SER A 132 30.11 -2.04 -28.13
C SER A 132 28.69 -1.51 -28.33
N ILE A 133 28.14 -0.90 -27.28
CA ILE A 133 26.81 -0.27 -27.29
C ILE A 133 27.00 1.21 -26.96
N PRO A 134 26.91 2.12 -27.95
CA PRO A 134 27.01 3.55 -27.71
C PRO A 134 25.93 4.01 -26.70
N ASN A 135 26.33 4.78 -25.68
CA ASN A 135 25.42 5.20 -24.59
C ASN A 135 24.69 4.02 -23.92
N SER A 136 25.44 2.96 -23.63
CA SER A 136 24.90 1.71 -23.11
C SER A 136 23.92 1.92 -21.95
N LEU A 137 22.75 1.28 -22.03
CA LEU A 137 21.74 1.26 -20.98
C LEU A 137 22.20 0.49 -19.72
N PHE A 138 23.31 -0.25 -19.80
CA PHE A 138 23.86 -1.05 -18.69
C PHE A 138 24.91 -0.34 -17.86
N GLN A 139 25.06 0.99 -18.02
CA GLN A 139 26.01 1.75 -17.21
C GLN A 139 25.56 1.80 -15.75
N PRO A 140 26.43 1.52 -14.76
CA PRO A 140 26.08 1.54 -13.34
C PRO A 140 25.45 2.86 -12.87
N SER A 141 25.89 4.00 -13.46
CA SER A 141 25.33 5.33 -13.15
C SER A 141 23.88 5.56 -13.55
N LEU A 142 23.32 4.69 -14.40
CA LEU A 142 21.92 4.72 -14.82
C LEU A 142 21.04 3.75 -14.03
N LEU A 143 21.62 3.04 -13.05
CA LEU A 143 20.97 1.98 -12.27
C LEU A 143 20.97 2.40 -10.80
N GLU A 144 20.09 3.29 -10.41
CA GLU A 144 19.94 3.67 -9.00
C GLU A 144 19.48 2.48 -8.15
N GLY A 145 20.04 2.38 -6.92
CA GLY A 145 19.81 1.25 -6.00
C GLY A 145 20.79 0.08 -6.15
N ALA A 146 21.60 0.04 -7.21
CA ALA A 146 22.75 -0.85 -7.24
C ALA A 146 23.88 -0.23 -6.41
N THR A 147 24.36 -0.93 -5.37
CA THR A 147 25.69 -0.61 -4.79
C THR A 147 26.72 -1.12 -5.78
N PRO A 148 27.38 -0.24 -6.57
CA PRO A 148 28.43 -0.70 -7.46
C PRO A 148 29.59 -1.21 -6.61
N ALA A 149 30.00 -2.45 -6.85
CA ALA A 149 31.39 -2.79 -6.54
C ALA A 149 32.28 -1.73 -7.21
N PRO A 150 33.34 -1.25 -6.56
CA PRO A 150 34.18 -0.19 -7.15
C PRO A 150 34.64 -0.63 -8.53
N ALA A 151 34.14 0.08 -9.55
CA ALA A 151 34.53 -0.18 -10.92
C ALA A 151 36.07 -0.05 -11.00
N PRO A 152 36.77 -0.94 -11.75
CA PRO A 152 38.18 -0.74 -12.01
C PRO A 152 38.36 0.66 -12.58
N ALA A 153 39.35 1.40 -12.06
CA ALA A 153 39.60 2.78 -12.46
C ALA A 153 39.64 2.87 -14.00
N PRO A 154 38.92 3.84 -14.62
CA PRO A 154 38.87 3.92 -16.06
C PRO A 154 40.30 4.03 -16.61
N THR A 155 40.73 3.04 -17.35
CA THR A 155 41.97 3.11 -18.12
C THR A 155 41.73 4.15 -19.19
N SER A 156 42.41 5.26 -19.05
CA SER A 156 42.35 6.39 -19.95
C SER A 156 42.78 5.97 -21.37
N ASN A 157 41.86 5.62 -22.24
CA ASN A 157 41.94 5.78 -23.69
C ASN A 157 40.73 5.10 -24.39
N GLY A 158 39.89 5.94 -24.97
CA GLY A 158 38.92 5.54 -25.97
C GLY A 158 37.53 5.14 -25.41
N ASN A 159 36.48 5.41 -26.19
CA ASN A 159 35.07 5.10 -25.94
C ASN A 159 34.82 3.61 -25.64
N ASN A 160 35.15 3.14 -24.44
CA ASN A 160 34.79 1.80 -24.02
C ASN A 160 33.29 1.78 -23.66
N SER A 161 32.48 1.20 -24.52
CA SER A 161 31.02 1.09 -24.38
C SER A 161 30.57 -0.36 -24.26
N THR A 162 31.45 -1.26 -23.81
CA THR A 162 31.19 -2.69 -23.62
C THR A 162 30.84 -3.00 -22.15
N LEU A 163 30.04 -4.07 -21.88
CA LEU A 163 29.67 -4.42 -20.52
C LEU A 163 30.87 -4.76 -19.63
N ASP A 164 31.86 -5.47 -20.16
CA ASP A 164 33.09 -5.82 -19.47
C ASP A 164 33.97 -4.61 -19.11
N SER A 165 33.71 -3.44 -19.72
CA SER A 165 34.33 -2.17 -19.32
C SER A 165 33.64 -1.51 -18.12
N PHE A 166 32.38 -1.84 -17.85
CA PHE A 166 31.56 -1.29 -16.77
C PHE A 166 31.50 -2.20 -15.54
N TRP A 167 31.58 -3.52 -15.77
CA TRP A 167 31.38 -4.54 -14.75
C TRP A 167 32.57 -5.49 -14.69
N ALA A 168 33.09 -5.77 -13.50
CA ALA A 168 34.27 -6.61 -13.34
C ALA A 168 34.05 -8.08 -13.70
N SER A 169 32.81 -8.56 -13.58
CA SER A 169 32.42 -9.94 -13.90
C SER A 169 30.94 -10.05 -14.20
N SER A 170 30.52 -11.21 -14.75
CA SER A 170 29.11 -11.55 -14.89
C SER A 170 28.40 -11.64 -13.54
N ALA A 171 29.10 -12.03 -12.49
CA ALA A 171 28.53 -12.10 -11.14
C ALA A 171 28.21 -10.70 -10.61
N ASP A 172 29.12 -9.73 -10.81
CA ASP A 172 28.89 -8.33 -10.42
C ASP A 172 27.75 -7.71 -11.24
N PHE A 173 27.71 -7.99 -12.52
CA PHE A 173 26.64 -7.58 -13.41
C PHE A 173 25.28 -8.12 -12.96
N CYS A 174 25.17 -9.42 -12.70
CA CYS A 174 23.93 -10.05 -12.25
C CYS A 174 23.53 -9.61 -10.84
N SER A 175 24.49 -9.32 -9.97
CA SER A 175 24.22 -8.77 -8.65
C SER A 175 23.69 -7.34 -8.72
N GLY A 176 24.28 -6.48 -9.58
CA GLY A 176 23.88 -5.09 -9.74
C GLY A 176 22.54 -4.90 -10.47
N LEU A 177 22.15 -5.85 -11.32
CA LEU A 177 20.91 -5.79 -12.09
C LEU A 177 19.79 -6.69 -11.52
N GLY A 178 20.08 -7.52 -10.54
CA GLY A 178 19.09 -8.35 -9.88
C GLY A 178 18.13 -7.54 -8.98
N PRO A 179 16.96 -8.11 -8.64
CA PRO A 179 16.04 -7.48 -7.72
C PRO A 179 16.64 -7.42 -6.31
N PRO A 180 16.57 -6.29 -5.61
CA PRO A 180 16.89 -6.23 -4.20
C PRO A 180 15.82 -6.99 -3.38
N ALA A 181 16.17 -7.43 -2.17
CA ALA A 181 15.28 -8.22 -1.32
C ALA A 181 13.91 -7.55 -1.06
N GLN A 182 13.87 -6.22 -1.11
CA GLN A 182 12.67 -5.41 -0.86
C GLN A 182 11.59 -5.50 -1.94
N VAL A 183 11.94 -5.81 -3.20
CA VAL A 183 10.97 -5.93 -4.31
C VAL A 183 10.59 -7.39 -4.62
N GLY A 184 10.98 -8.32 -3.78
CA GLY A 184 10.59 -9.72 -3.91
C GLY A 184 11.15 -10.39 -5.16
N ASN A 185 10.32 -11.21 -5.83
CA ASN A 185 10.73 -12.03 -6.97
C ASN A 185 10.44 -11.39 -8.33
N PHE A 186 10.07 -10.10 -8.38
CA PHE A 186 9.83 -9.42 -9.63
C PHE A 186 11.15 -9.19 -10.38
N CYS A 187 11.32 -9.92 -11.48
CA CYS A 187 12.47 -9.76 -12.34
C CYS A 187 12.13 -10.21 -13.76
N PHE A 188 12.74 -9.57 -14.74
CA PHE A 188 12.56 -9.88 -16.15
C PHE A 188 13.39 -11.11 -16.55
N SER A 189 12.74 -12.08 -17.18
CA SER A 189 13.33 -13.35 -17.59
C SER A 189 13.50 -13.51 -19.12
N GLY A 190 13.30 -12.42 -19.89
CA GLY A 190 13.45 -12.39 -21.34
C GLY A 190 12.14 -12.41 -22.13
N GLY A 191 11.01 -12.39 -21.46
CA GLY A 191 9.67 -12.32 -22.05
C GLY A 191 8.69 -11.66 -21.11
N PRO A 192 7.41 -11.51 -21.50
CA PRO A 192 6.37 -10.96 -20.63
C PRO A 192 6.35 -11.63 -19.27
N PHE A 193 6.13 -10.85 -18.23
CA PHE A 193 6.05 -11.37 -16.88
C PHE A 193 4.83 -12.29 -16.73
N VAL A 194 5.05 -13.48 -16.20
CA VAL A 194 4.00 -14.48 -16.01
C VAL A 194 3.80 -14.67 -14.50
N LEU A 195 2.58 -14.39 -14.06
CA LEU A 195 2.20 -14.63 -12.65
C LEU A 195 2.38 -16.10 -12.26
N PRO A 196 2.75 -16.37 -11.00
CA PRO A 196 2.66 -17.72 -10.44
C PRO A 196 1.25 -18.28 -10.63
N ALA A 197 1.14 -19.57 -10.93
CA ALA A 197 -0.17 -20.21 -11.01
C ALA A 197 -0.91 -20.09 -9.68
N ALA A 198 -2.22 -19.77 -9.73
CA ALA A 198 -3.03 -19.78 -8.52
C ALA A 198 -3.02 -21.17 -7.88
N GLU A 199 -2.88 -21.25 -6.57
CA GLU A 199 -2.92 -22.52 -5.85
C GLU A 199 -4.25 -23.24 -6.12
N PRO A 200 -4.23 -24.53 -6.43
CA PRO A 200 -5.41 -25.25 -6.91
C PRO A 200 -6.51 -25.42 -5.85
N SER A 201 -6.18 -25.30 -4.58
CA SER A 201 -7.14 -25.46 -3.47
C SER A 201 -7.08 -24.26 -2.53
N TYR A 202 -8.13 -23.43 -2.57
CA TYR A 202 -8.40 -22.41 -1.56
C TYR A 202 -9.47 -22.90 -0.62
N THR A 203 -9.17 -22.97 0.67
CA THR A 203 -10.17 -23.20 1.70
C THR A 203 -10.44 -21.88 2.40
N PRO A 204 -11.65 -21.31 2.26
CA PRO A 204 -12.00 -20.08 2.94
C PRO A 204 -11.99 -20.29 4.47
N PRO A 205 -11.54 -19.29 5.25
CA PRO A 205 -11.64 -19.34 6.71
C PRO A 205 -13.13 -19.41 7.13
N GLN A 206 -13.42 -20.18 8.19
CA GLN A 206 -14.78 -20.32 8.71
C GLN A 206 -15.15 -19.27 9.76
N GLY A 207 -14.21 -18.39 10.09
CA GLY A 207 -14.31 -17.36 11.12
C GLY A 207 -13.04 -17.29 11.93
N ILE A 208 -13.02 -16.39 12.91
CA ILE A 208 -11.89 -16.14 13.80
C ILE A 208 -12.27 -16.31 15.27
N CYS A 209 -11.27 -16.63 16.10
CA CYS A 209 -11.40 -16.69 17.55
C CYS A 209 -10.79 -15.43 18.16
N LEU A 210 -11.57 -14.70 18.96
CA LEU A 210 -11.16 -13.47 19.58
C LEU A 210 -11.16 -13.59 21.11
N GLU A 211 -10.19 -12.95 21.77
CA GLU A 211 -10.24 -12.69 23.21
C GLU A 211 -10.19 -11.18 23.45
N LYS A 212 -11.01 -10.67 24.36
CA LYS A 212 -11.02 -9.26 24.74
C LYS A 212 -9.93 -9.01 25.78
N VAL A 213 -8.99 -8.12 25.45
CA VAL A 213 -7.78 -7.89 26.28
C VAL A 213 -7.72 -6.52 26.94
N VAL A 214 -8.51 -5.54 26.45
CA VAL A 214 -8.65 -4.20 27.04
C VAL A 214 -10.12 -3.79 26.98
N ASN A 215 -10.64 -3.15 28.05
CA ASN A 215 -11.94 -2.46 28.03
C ASN A 215 -11.75 -0.97 27.70
N THR A 216 -12.66 -0.43 26.91
CA THR A 216 -12.79 1.02 26.74
C THR A 216 -13.43 1.63 27.98
N SER A 217 -12.91 2.77 28.46
CA SER A 217 -13.43 3.43 29.66
C SER A 217 -14.28 4.67 29.37
N SER A 218 -13.90 5.49 28.37
CA SER A 218 -14.58 6.76 28.07
C SER A 218 -14.53 7.14 26.60
N THR A 219 -13.43 6.83 25.90
CA THR A 219 -13.23 7.08 24.47
C THR A 219 -12.62 5.88 23.81
N GLN A 220 -12.93 5.67 22.54
CA GLN A 220 -12.46 4.52 21.74
C GLN A 220 -10.95 4.56 21.54
N PHE A 221 -10.33 3.38 21.47
CA PHE A 221 -8.93 3.26 21.04
C PHE A 221 -8.88 3.33 19.50
N LEU A 222 -8.01 4.20 18.99
CA LEU A 222 -7.84 4.35 17.53
C LEU A 222 -6.51 3.82 16.99
N ASN A 223 -5.50 3.64 17.84
CA ASN A 223 -4.21 3.09 17.43
C ASN A 223 -3.70 2.06 18.42
N LEU A 224 -3.13 0.99 17.90
CA LEU A 224 -2.30 0.02 18.60
C LEU A 224 -1.01 -0.10 17.79
N VAL A 225 0.11 0.32 18.37
CA VAL A 225 1.41 0.41 17.68
C VAL A 225 2.45 -0.37 18.49
N PRO A 226 3.20 -1.31 17.89
CA PRO A 226 4.21 -2.08 18.57
C PRO A 226 5.34 -1.18 19.11
N HIS A 227 5.90 -1.55 20.25
CA HIS A 227 7.06 -0.84 20.79
C HIS A 227 8.30 -1.16 19.95
N PRO A 228 9.06 -0.16 19.43
CA PRO A 228 10.13 -0.37 18.47
C PRO A 228 11.34 -1.16 18.98
N ASP A 229 11.41 -1.51 20.26
CA ASP A 229 12.48 -2.36 20.80
C ASP A 229 12.23 -3.87 20.62
N GLY A 230 11.14 -4.26 19.98
CA GLY A 230 10.77 -5.65 19.76
C GLY A 230 10.21 -6.37 21.00
N SER A 231 9.99 -5.66 22.13
CA SER A 231 9.40 -6.25 23.34
C SER A 231 7.91 -6.49 23.21
N ASN A 232 7.33 -7.24 24.17
CA ASN A 232 5.89 -7.44 24.28
C ASN A 232 5.19 -6.19 24.87
N ARG A 233 5.47 -5.01 24.31
CA ARG A 233 4.83 -3.75 24.67
C ARG A 233 4.21 -3.10 23.45
N VAL A 234 3.09 -2.40 23.67
CA VAL A 234 2.40 -1.64 22.65
C VAL A 234 2.03 -0.26 23.16
N PHE A 235 1.98 0.71 22.25
CA PHE A 235 1.36 1.99 22.51
C PHE A 235 -0.10 1.94 22.05
N LEU A 236 -1.00 2.40 22.93
CA LEU A 236 -2.42 2.48 22.67
C LEU A 236 -2.85 3.94 22.72
N SER A 237 -3.47 4.47 21.69
CA SER A 237 -4.01 5.83 21.75
C SER A 237 -5.53 5.83 21.70
N THR A 238 -6.14 6.74 22.46
CA THR A 238 -7.59 6.97 22.44
C THR A 238 -7.93 8.16 21.54
N GLN A 239 -9.14 8.16 20.98
CA GLN A 239 -9.68 9.31 20.24
C GLN A 239 -9.56 10.61 21.03
N GLY A 240 -9.74 10.54 22.36
CA GLY A 240 -9.71 11.69 23.28
C GLY A 240 -8.32 12.26 23.57
N GLY A 241 -7.25 11.81 22.93
CA GLY A 241 -5.91 12.41 23.06
C GLY A 241 -5.02 11.77 24.12
N LEU A 242 -5.35 10.59 24.66
CA LEU A 242 -4.50 9.88 25.61
C LEU A 242 -3.70 8.78 24.87
N VAL A 243 -2.40 8.68 25.16
CA VAL A 243 -1.55 7.59 24.72
C VAL A 243 -1.08 6.80 25.94
N TYR A 244 -1.27 5.49 25.93
CA TYR A 244 -0.84 4.57 26.98
C TYR A 244 0.27 3.67 26.48
N LEU A 245 1.16 3.26 27.39
CA LEU A 245 2.08 2.15 27.20
C LEU A 245 1.52 0.94 27.93
N ALA A 246 1.28 -0.16 27.21
CA ALA A 246 0.73 -1.39 27.76
C ALA A 246 1.70 -2.56 27.57
N ASN A 247 1.68 -3.51 28.53
CA ASN A 247 2.31 -4.81 28.34
C ASN A 247 1.29 -5.80 27.81
N VAL A 248 1.66 -6.49 26.73
CA VAL A 248 0.87 -7.52 26.06
C VAL A 248 1.00 -8.84 26.81
N SER A 249 -0.13 -9.42 27.23
CA SER A 249 -0.18 -10.77 27.81
C SER A 249 0.01 -11.85 26.73
N ALA A 250 0.41 -13.05 27.14
CA ALA A 250 0.49 -14.17 26.19
C ALA A 250 -0.91 -14.56 25.66
N PRO A 251 -1.05 -14.90 24.34
CA PRO A 251 -2.31 -15.36 23.78
C PRO A 251 -2.89 -16.56 24.54
N GLY A 252 -4.19 -16.52 24.87
CA GLY A 252 -4.87 -17.58 25.59
C GLY A 252 -4.50 -17.75 27.05
N SER A 253 -3.72 -16.83 27.65
CA SER A 253 -3.30 -16.91 29.05
C SER A 253 -4.38 -16.56 30.08
N ASN A 254 -5.54 -16.10 29.61
CA ASN A 254 -6.61 -15.55 30.47
C ASN A 254 -6.17 -14.29 31.27
N GLU A 255 -5.19 -13.55 30.75
CA GLU A 255 -4.70 -12.30 31.33
C GLU A 255 -4.97 -11.12 30.39
N ALA A 256 -5.55 -10.04 30.91
CA ALA A 256 -5.72 -8.78 30.19
C ALA A 256 -4.38 -8.04 30.03
N PHE A 257 -4.32 -7.08 29.11
CA PHE A 257 -3.17 -6.19 29.01
C PHE A 257 -2.96 -5.42 30.30
N SER A 258 -1.70 -5.29 30.70
CA SER A 258 -1.32 -4.46 31.82
C SER A 258 -1.03 -3.04 31.33
N LEU A 259 -1.94 -2.11 31.67
CA LEU A 259 -1.78 -0.66 31.44
C LEU A 259 -2.19 0.11 32.68
N ASN A 260 -1.65 1.32 32.85
CA ASN A 260 -2.02 2.20 33.98
C ASN A 260 -2.89 3.36 33.48
N PRO A 261 -4.23 3.32 33.65
CA PRO A 261 -5.12 4.39 33.20
C PRO A 261 -4.87 5.75 33.88
N ALA A 262 -4.29 5.76 35.09
CA ALA A 262 -4.00 6.99 35.83
C ALA A 262 -2.70 7.68 35.42
N ALA A 263 -1.84 6.99 34.64
CA ALA A 263 -0.56 7.52 34.16
C ALA A 263 -0.37 7.22 32.67
N PRO A 264 -1.01 7.99 31.81
CA PRO A 264 -0.80 7.85 30.35
C PRO A 264 0.64 8.18 30.00
N PHE A 265 1.15 7.56 28.92
CA PHE A 265 2.46 7.86 28.36
C PHE A 265 2.54 9.30 27.83
N LEU A 266 1.46 9.77 27.18
CA LEU A 266 1.27 11.16 26.75
C LEU A 266 -0.20 11.56 26.94
N ASN A 267 -0.44 12.79 27.36
CA ASN A 267 -1.78 13.36 27.47
C ASN A 267 -1.90 14.63 26.61
N LEU A 268 -2.73 14.56 25.56
CA LEU A 268 -3.08 15.66 24.66
C LEU A 268 -4.58 15.99 24.70
N SER A 269 -5.32 15.56 25.72
CA SER A 269 -6.78 15.73 25.79
C SER A 269 -7.23 17.19 25.77
N GLU A 270 -6.40 18.13 26.23
CA GLU A 270 -6.69 19.56 26.20
C GLU A 270 -6.44 20.19 24.81
N ARG A 271 -5.73 19.48 23.92
CA ARG A 271 -5.38 19.94 22.57
C ARG A 271 -6.22 19.28 21.48
N THR A 272 -6.81 18.14 21.80
CA THR A 272 -7.51 17.27 20.84
C THR A 272 -9.01 17.50 20.92
N THR A 273 -9.65 17.72 19.79
CA THR A 273 -11.11 17.74 19.67
C THR A 273 -11.59 16.34 19.32
N ALA A 274 -12.27 15.68 20.27
CA ALA A 274 -12.77 14.32 20.10
C ALA A 274 -14.29 14.33 19.90
N THR A 275 -14.74 14.49 18.67
CA THR A 275 -16.17 14.48 18.30
C THR A 275 -16.36 14.01 16.86
N GLY A 276 -17.33 13.11 16.65
CA GLY A 276 -17.52 12.49 15.33
C GLY A 276 -16.26 11.78 14.85
N GLU A 277 -15.74 12.15 13.69
CA GLU A 277 -14.50 11.63 13.12
C GLU A 277 -13.23 12.29 13.68
N LEU A 278 -13.37 13.40 14.41
CA LEU A 278 -12.22 14.15 14.92
C LEU A 278 -11.61 13.48 16.16
N GLY A 279 -10.32 13.58 16.33
CA GLY A 279 -9.63 13.03 17.49
C GLY A 279 -8.12 13.00 17.38
N LEU A 280 -7.46 12.18 18.22
CA LEU A 280 -6.09 11.74 18.00
C LEU A 280 -6.11 10.58 17.02
N MET A 281 -5.85 10.89 15.74
CA MET A 281 -6.11 9.99 14.62
C MET A 281 -4.96 9.05 14.31
N GLY A 282 -3.72 9.47 14.50
CA GLY A 282 -2.54 8.67 14.15
C GLY A 282 -1.46 8.73 15.21
N LEU A 283 -0.69 7.65 15.31
CA LEU A 283 0.46 7.51 16.18
C LEU A 283 1.53 6.69 15.45
N ALA A 284 2.73 7.25 15.30
CA ALA A 284 3.85 6.55 14.67
C ALA A 284 5.15 6.77 15.45
N MET A 285 5.81 5.68 15.81
CA MET A 285 7.15 5.73 16.41
C MET A 285 8.18 5.91 15.32
N HIS A 286 9.17 6.78 15.56
CA HIS A 286 10.28 6.92 14.61
C HIS A 286 11.02 5.58 14.42
N PRO A 287 11.49 5.22 13.22
CA PRO A 287 12.24 3.97 13.01
C PRO A 287 13.42 3.77 13.98
N ASP A 288 14.08 4.88 14.38
CA ASP A 288 15.18 4.86 15.35
C ASP A 288 14.74 5.28 16.76
N PHE A 289 13.47 5.06 17.13
CA PHE A 289 12.91 5.45 18.45
C PHE A 289 13.76 4.94 19.62
N VAL A 290 14.29 3.72 19.51
CA VAL A 290 15.13 3.11 20.56
C VAL A 290 16.35 3.97 20.89
N GLN A 291 16.88 4.73 19.94
CA GLN A 291 18.03 5.62 20.08
C GLN A 291 17.62 7.08 20.37
N ASN A 292 16.60 7.59 19.66
CA ASN A 292 16.27 9.01 19.67
C ASN A 292 15.01 9.38 20.46
N GLY A 293 14.16 8.40 20.78
CA GLY A 293 12.90 8.57 21.52
C GLY A 293 11.83 9.39 20.80
N ARG A 294 12.00 9.67 19.52
CA ARG A 294 11.09 10.50 18.72
C ARG A 294 9.85 9.71 18.34
N PHE A 295 8.70 10.36 18.36
CA PHE A 295 7.45 9.82 17.83
C PHE A 295 6.51 10.94 17.37
N PHE A 296 5.53 10.58 16.58
CA PHE A 296 4.65 11.53 15.92
C PHE A 296 3.20 11.18 16.22
N VAL A 297 2.40 12.20 16.41
CA VAL A 297 0.95 12.09 16.57
C VAL A 297 0.25 12.98 15.57
N SER A 298 -0.84 12.49 14.97
CA SER A 298 -1.78 13.34 14.27
C SER A 298 -3.03 13.50 15.10
N TYR A 299 -3.55 14.72 15.16
CA TYR A 299 -4.77 15.02 15.88
C TYR A 299 -5.52 16.19 15.25
N ASP A 300 -6.82 16.25 15.51
CA ASP A 300 -7.67 17.35 15.12
C ASP A 300 -7.91 18.28 16.30
N CYS A 301 -7.92 19.56 16.02
CA CYS A 301 -8.26 20.56 17.03
C CYS A 301 -9.27 21.60 16.52
N ASP A 302 -10.12 22.07 17.43
CA ASP A 302 -11.00 23.23 17.22
C ASP A 302 -10.24 24.50 17.60
N THR A 303 -10.00 25.38 16.64
CA THR A 303 -9.24 26.63 16.84
C THR A 303 -9.94 27.62 17.75
N TYR A 304 -11.25 27.48 17.99
CA TYR A 304 -11.96 28.29 18.98
C TYR A 304 -11.66 27.85 20.41
N ALA A 305 -11.43 26.56 20.62
CA ALA A 305 -11.05 26.02 21.93
C ALA A 305 -9.53 26.08 22.15
N VAL A 306 -8.73 25.86 21.10
CA VAL A 306 -7.27 25.81 21.14
C VAL A 306 -6.69 26.72 20.07
N PRO A 307 -6.61 28.06 20.31
CA PRO A 307 -6.20 29.04 19.29
C PRO A 307 -4.80 28.85 18.72
N ASP A 308 -3.87 28.22 19.46
CA ASP A 308 -2.49 27.96 19.02
C ASP A 308 -2.37 26.85 17.96
N CYS A 309 -3.44 26.13 17.69
CA CYS A 309 -3.49 25.16 16.61
C CYS A 309 -4.03 25.73 15.29
N ALA A 310 -4.35 27.02 15.27
CA ALA A 310 -4.87 27.66 14.07
C ALA A 310 -3.90 27.54 12.89
N ALA A 311 -4.39 27.04 11.77
CA ALA A 311 -3.62 26.84 10.55
C ALA A 311 -4.29 27.51 9.36
N LYS A 312 -3.52 27.67 8.28
CA LYS A 312 -4.04 28.15 7.00
C LYS A 312 -5.13 27.19 6.50
N CYS A 313 -6.28 27.74 6.16
CA CYS A 313 -7.40 26.96 5.65
C CYS A 313 -7.17 26.48 4.22
N ALA A 314 -7.55 25.25 3.93
CA ALA A 314 -7.58 24.73 2.57
C ALA A 314 -8.67 25.43 1.74
N CYS A 315 -9.70 25.99 2.40
CA CYS A 315 -10.86 26.61 1.75
C CYS A 315 -11.50 27.68 2.65
N ASP A 316 -11.81 28.87 2.12
CA ASP A 316 -12.50 29.92 2.86
C ASP A 316 -14.01 29.64 2.93
N ARG A 317 -14.46 29.17 4.10
CA ARG A 317 -15.85 28.86 4.40
C ARG A 317 -16.73 30.11 4.56
N SER A 318 -16.15 31.25 4.95
CA SER A 318 -16.93 32.49 5.26
C SER A 318 -17.56 33.12 4.02
N THR A 319 -16.96 32.88 2.86
CA THR A 319 -17.40 33.45 1.58
C THR A 319 -18.23 32.48 0.72
N SER A 320 -18.41 31.24 1.18
CA SER A 320 -18.97 30.13 0.38
C SER A 320 -18.19 29.90 -0.94
N LEU A 321 -17.00 30.44 -1.06
CA LEU A 321 -16.15 30.42 -2.23
C LEU A 321 -14.81 29.79 -1.83
N CYS A 322 -14.63 28.51 -2.13
CA CYS A 322 -13.32 27.90 -2.17
C CYS A 322 -12.59 28.35 -3.44
N ASN A 323 -11.97 29.51 -3.38
CA ASN A 323 -11.09 29.95 -4.45
C ASN A 323 -9.71 29.29 -4.24
N THR A 324 -9.28 28.46 -5.18
CA THR A 324 -7.95 27.81 -5.15
C THR A 324 -6.81 28.81 -5.07
N SER A 325 -7.00 30.06 -5.52
CA SER A 325 -6.04 31.16 -5.37
C SER A 325 -5.96 31.70 -3.94
N ALA A 326 -7.01 31.48 -3.12
CA ALA A 326 -7.08 31.93 -1.73
C ALA A 326 -6.77 30.82 -0.72
N ILE A 327 -6.41 29.61 -1.18
CA ILE A 327 -6.01 28.51 -0.32
C ILE A 327 -4.89 28.95 0.62
N GLY A 328 -5.13 28.83 1.92
CA GLY A 328 -4.20 29.22 2.96
C GLY A 328 -4.22 30.67 3.38
N SER A 329 -5.21 31.48 2.95
CA SER A 329 -5.34 32.89 3.33
C SER A 329 -6.16 33.14 4.60
N THR A 330 -7.07 32.24 4.96
CA THR A 330 -7.97 32.33 6.13
C THR A 330 -7.78 31.16 7.08
N VAL A 331 -8.18 31.33 8.34
CA VAL A 331 -8.15 30.29 9.36
C VAL A 331 -9.47 29.54 9.37
N CYS A 332 -9.40 28.21 9.29
CA CYS A 332 -10.55 27.33 9.47
C CYS A 332 -10.83 27.05 10.95
N GLN A 333 -12.07 26.66 11.28
CA GLN A 333 -12.41 26.24 12.64
C GLN A 333 -11.65 25.00 13.06
N TYR A 334 -11.53 24.01 12.17
CA TYR A 334 -10.82 22.77 12.48
C TYR A 334 -9.46 22.75 11.81
N SER A 335 -8.50 22.15 12.47
CA SER A 335 -7.15 21.95 11.90
C SER A 335 -6.70 20.52 12.13
N ALA A 336 -6.24 19.91 11.05
CA ALA A 336 -5.49 18.66 11.12
C ALA A 336 -4.01 18.98 11.39
N VAL A 337 -3.45 18.35 12.41
CA VAL A 337 -2.12 18.62 12.95
C VAL A 337 -1.31 17.34 12.99
N VAL A 338 -0.05 17.38 12.54
CA VAL A 338 0.98 16.38 12.88
C VAL A 338 2.06 17.04 13.71
N ALA A 339 2.30 16.49 14.90
CA ALA A 339 3.26 17.02 15.86
C ALA A 339 4.27 15.95 16.31
N GLU A 340 5.50 16.38 16.52
CA GLU A 340 6.60 15.55 17.03
C GLU A 340 6.74 15.71 18.55
N TYR A 341 6.87 14.58 19.23
CA TYR A 341 7.15 14.47 20.65
C TYR A 341 8.35 13.56 20.91
N THR A 342 8.86 13.57 22.15
CA THR A 342 9.94 12.67 22.57
C THR A 342 9.57 11.94 23.85
N ALA A 343 10.07 10.71 23.95
CA ALA A 343 10.04 9.94 25.19
C ALA A 343 10.84 10.66 26.29
N ASN A 344 10.33 10.62 27.53
CA ASN A 344 11.04 11.21 28.68
C ASN A 344 12.12 10.22 29.15
N ALA A 345 13.30 10.34 28.56
CA ALA A 345 14.43 9.42 28.75
C ALA A 345 15.56 10.01 29.57
N SER A 346 15.26 10.91 30.54
CA SER A 346 16.30 11.53 31.38
C SER A 346 17.09 10.48 32.15
N GLY A 347 18.34 10.25 31.76
CA GLY A 347 19.27 9.30 32.37
C GLY A 347 19.00 7.80 32.08
N ILE A 348 18.08 7.47 31.15
CA ILE A 348 17.76 6.12 30.71
C ILE A 348 17.71 6.04 29.18
N SER A 349 17.73 4.83 28.63
CA SER A 349 17.45 4.65 27.19
C SER A 349 16.03 5.08 26.84
N PRO A 350 15.77 5.72 25.69
CA PRO A 350 14.42 6.03 25.22
C PRO A 350 13.47 4.84 25.21
N SER A 351 13.97 3.64 24.89
CA SER A 351 13.19 2.40 24.92
C SER A 351 12.67 2.02 26.32
N MET A 352 13.28 2.54 27.39
CA MET A 352 12.88 2.26 28.78
C MET A 352 11.94 3.33 29.35
N ALA A 353 11.64 4.36 28.58
CA ALA A 353 10.76 5.44 29.03
C ALA A 353 9.32 4.94 29.22
N VAL A 354 8.69 5.35 30.31
CA VAL A 354 7.29 5.05 30.63
C VAL A 354 6.36 6.26 30.51
N SER A 355 6.92 7.40 30.11
CA SER A 355 6.20 8.64 29.84
C SER A 355 6.89 9.43 28.73
N ALA A 356 6.16 10.31 28.08
CA ALA A 356 6.70 11.28 27.13
C ALA A 356 6.88 12.66 27.75
N ASN A 357 7.72 13.49 27.13
CA ASN A 357 7.74 14.91 27.39
C ASN A 357 6.45 15.53 26.79
N PRO A 358 5.60 16.21 27.58
CA PRO A 358 4.35 16.76 27.07
C PRO A 358 4.54 17.99 26.16
N VAL A 359 5.75 18.51 26.07
CA VAL A 359 6.05 19.67 25.22
C VAL A 359 6.23 19.22 23.78
N GLU A 360 5.47 19.80 22.87
CA GLU A 360 5.66 19.63 21.43
C GLU A 360 7.06 20.08 21.02
N VAL A 361 7.83 19.16 20.41
CA VAL A 361 9.19 19.45 19.93
C VAL A 361 9.11 20.27 18.66
N ARG A 362 8.20 19.88 17.76
CA ARG A 362 8.10 20.49 16.44
C ARG A 362 6.71 20.22 15.84
N ARG A 363 6.12 21.28 15.25
CA ARG A 363 4.94 21.16 14.39
C ARG A 363 5.41 20.69 13.03
N ILE A 364 5.12 19.41 12.72
CA ILE A 364 5.48 18.81 11.42
C ILE A 364 4.57 19.34 10.34
N PHE A 365 3.26 19.28 10.56
CA PHE A 365 2.26 19.67 9.57
C PHE A 365 1.05 20.29 10.26
N SER A 366 0.42 21.28 9.61
CA SER A 366 -0.82 21.86 10.09
C SER A 366 -1.60 22.47 8.94
N LEU A 367 -2.84 22.00 8.72
CA LEU A 367 -3.75 22.47 7.67
C LEU A 367 -5.15 22.67 8.24
N GLY A 368 -5.72 23.85 8.03
CA GLY A 368 -7.11 24.13 8.36
C GLY A 368 -8.07 23.48 7.38
N LEU A 369 -9.11 22.82 7.88
CA LEU A 369 -10.10 22.11 7.09
C LEU A 369 -11.48 22.75 7.22
N PRO A 370 -12.26 22.80 6.11
CA PRO A 370 -13.52 23.56 6.08
C PRO A 370 -14.65 22.90 6.86
N TYR A 371 -14.63 21.59 7.02
CA TYR A 371 -15.67 20.80 7.66
C TYR A 371 -15.08 19.96 8.80
N SER A 372 -15.93 19.30 9.60
CA SER A 372 -15.55 18.47 10.74
C SER A 372 -15.45 16.98 10.41
N ASN A 373 -15.40 16.63 9.15
CA ASN A 373 -15.34 15.24 8.67
C ASN A 373 -14.33 15.09 7.51
N HIS A 374 -14.01 13.86 7.19
CA HIS A 374 -13.01 13.45 6.19
C HIS A 374 -11.60 14.01 6.47
N HIS A 375 -11.21 13.97 7.73
CA HIS A 375 -9.85 14.35 8.13
C HIS A 375 -8.86 13.18 8.00
N ALA A 376 -9.33 11.92 7.97
CA ALA A 376 -8.50 10.72 7.96
C ALA A 376 -7.43 10.74 9.07
N GLY A 377 -6.16 10.87 8.76
CA GLY A 377 -5.13 11.25 9.73
C GLY A 377 -4.29 10.10 10.31
N GLY A 378 -4.36 8.89 9.76
CA GLY A 378 -3.46 7.81 10.11
C GLY A 378 -2.00 8.19 9.87
N LEU A 379 -1.05 7.59 10.62
CA LEU A 379 0.39 7.80 10.48
C LEU A 379 1.13 6.46 10.42
N ALA A 380 2.06 6.32 9.49
CA ALA A 380 3.02 5.22 9.49
C ALA A 380 4.32 5.64 8.79
N PHE A 381 5.43 5.06 9.23
CA PHE A 381 6.69 5.15 8.48
C PHE A 381 6.74 4.05 7.42
N GLY A 382 7.14 4.40 6.20
CA GLY A 382 7.41 3.44 5.16
C GLY A 382 8.49 2.44 5.62
N PRO A 383 8.24 1.13 5.53
CA PRO A 383 9.17 0.12 6.04
C PRO A 383 10.49 0.09 5.27
N ILE A 384 10.48 0.50 4.00
CA ILE A 384 11.65 0.54 3.12
C ILE A 384 12.35 1.89 3.20
N ASP A 385 11.62 2.97 2.94
CA ASP A 385 12.16 4.30 2.69
C ASP A 385 12.28 5.20 3.94
N LYS A 386 11.63 4.77 5.05
CA LYS A 386 11.64 5.44 6.36
C LYS A 386 11.04 6.84 6.38
N TYR A 387 10.34 7.26 5.33
CA TYR A 387 9.59 8.51 5.33
C TYR A 387 8.24 8.36 6.02
N LEU A 388 7.67 9.47 6.49
CA LEU A 388 6.38 9.49 7.14
C LEU A 388 5.25 9.60 6.09
N TYR A 389 4.32 8.64 6.10
CA TYR A 389 3.12 8.65 5.28
C TYR A 389 1.94 9.20 6.10
N TYR A 390 1.22 10.13 5.48
CA TYR A 390 0.12 10.83 6.12
C TYR A 390 -1.01 11.10 5.11
N PRO A 391 -2.16 10.43 5.21
CA PRO A 391 -3.34 10.72 4.40
C PRO A 391 -4.19 11.82 5.00
N LEU A 392 -4.83 12.61 4.12
CA LEU A 392 -5.97 13.46 4.42
C LEU A 392 -7.09 13.13 3.44
N GLY A 393 -8.33 13.08 3.94
CA GLY A 393 -9.51 13.03 3.10
C GLY A 393 -9.75 14.32 2.33
N ASP A 394 -10.81 14.37 1.54
CA ASP A 394 -11.17 15.53 0.70
C ASP A 394 -11.60 16.79 1.50
N GLY A 395 -11.62 16.66 2.83
CA GLY A 395 -11.96 17.74 3.77
C GLY A 395 -13.46 17.86 4.03
N GLY A 396 -14.28 16.93 3.54
CA GLY A 396 -15.72 16.85 3.79
C GLY A 396 -16.58 17.69 2.85
N GLY A 397 -17.88 17.77 3.18
CA GLY A 397 -18.81 18.62 2.47
C GLY A 397 -19.61 17.95 1.35
N GLU A 398 -19.80 16.63 1.44
CA GLU A 398 -20.57 15.76 0.53
C GLU A 398 -20.22 15.93 -0.97
N GLY A 399 -19.74 14.85 -1.59
CA GLY A 399 -19.42 14.80 -3.02
C GLY A 399 -18.26 15.69 -3.46
N ASP A 400 -17.36 16.08 -2.57
CA ASP A 400 -16.16 16.91 -2.88
C ASP A 400 -16.50 18.08 -3.81
N ILE A 401 -17.43 18.94 -3.43
CA ILE A 401 -17.95 20.01 -4.28
C ILE A 401 -16.87 20.96 -4.83
N TRP A 402 -15.67 20.95 -4.24
CA TRP A 402 -14.51 21.73 -4.65
C TRP A 402 -13.56 20.99 -5.58
N ASN A 403 -13.84 19.71 -5.86
CA ASN A 403 -12.99 18.84 -6.71
C ASN A 403 -11.54 18.77 -6.20
N PHE A 404 -11.39 18.74 -4.88
CA PHE A 404 -10.08 18.73 -4.23
C PHE A 404 -9.31 17.45 -4.50
N ALA A 405 -9.99 16.30 -4.46
CA ALA A 405 -9.33 15.02 -4.65
C ALA A 405 -8.54 14.94 -5.95
N GLN A 406 -9.08 15.52 -7.04
CA GLN A 406 -8.42 15.56 -8.35
C GLN A 406 -7.50 16.79 -8.55
N ASN A 407 -7.47 17.72 -7.60
CA ASN A 407 -6.65 18.93 -7.71
C ASN A 407 -5.27 18.75 -7.06
N LEU A 408 -4.22 18.65 -7.85
CA LEU A 408 -2.85 18.47 -7.36
C LEU A 408 -2.26 19.71 -6.65
N ASN A 409 -2.94 20.88 -6.68
CA ASN A 409 -2.47 22.07 -5.96
C ASN A 409 -2.82 22.08 -4.47
N VAL A 410 -3.61 21.12 -3.99
CA VAL A 410 -4.08 21.02 -2.61
C VAL A 410 -3.68 19.69 -1.98
N LEU A 411 -3.64 19.64 -0.65
CA LEU A 411 -3.21 18.44 0.10
C LEU A 411 -4.37 17.63 0.69
N VAL A 412 -5.62 17.99 0.40
CA VAL A 412 -6.82 17.24 0.79
C VAL A 412 -7.20 16.24 -0.32
N GLY A 413 -7.71 15.08 0.04
CA GLY A 413 -7.95 13.95 -0.85
C GLY A 413 -6.65 13.29 -1.33
N LYS A 414 -5.64 13.22 -0.46
CA LYS A 414 -4.26 12.83 -0.80
C LYS A 414 -3.62 11.93 0.24
N PHE A 415 -2.73 11.04 -0.21
CA PHE A 415 -1.62 10.54 0.58
C PHE A 415 -0.42 11.47 0.41
N MET A 416 0.19 11.88 1.49
CA MET A 416 1.44 12.63 1.53
C MET A 416 2.58 11.76 2.01
N ARG A 417 3.81 12.01 1.52
CA ARG A 417 5.04 11.40 2.01
C ARG A 417 6.03 12.49 2.38
N LEU A 418 6.45 12.51 3.64
CA LEU A 418 7.18 13.59 4.28
C LEU A 418 8.51 13.10 4.86
N ASP A 419 9.58 13.89 4.69
CA ASP A 419 10.85 13.68 5.36
C ASP A 419 10.87 14.50 6.65
N VAL A 420 10.88 13.81 7.78
CA VAL A 420 10.87 14.42 9.12
C VAL A 420 12.25 14.46 9.76
N ASP A 421 13.27 13.96 9.08
CA ASP A 421 14.66 13.94 9.55
C ASP A 421 15.47 15.12 9.03
N ASN A 422 15.26 15.50 7.78
CA ASN A 422 15.85 16.70 7.21
C ASN A 422 14.98 17.91 7.57
N ILE A 423 15.47 18.73 8.51
CA ILE A 423 14.74 19.92 8.97
C ILE A 423 15.02 21.07 7.99
N PRO A 424 13.97 21.58 7.30
CA PRO A 424 14.16 22.67 6.35
C PRO A 424 14.41 24.00 7.07
N SER A 425 15.15 24.90 6.42
CA SER A 425 15.26 26.26 6.89
C SER A 425 13.94 27.03 6.73
N SER A 426 13.76 28.12 7.49
CA SER A 426 12.57 28.98 7.35
C SER A 426 12.44 29.56 5.93
N GLN A 427 13.55 29.73 5.21
CA GLN A 427 13.57 30.19 3.82
C GLN A 427 13.01 29.11 2.88
N GLU A 428 13.39 27.85 3.07
CA GLU A 428 12.88 26.72 2.28
C GLU A 428 11.39 26.48 2.54
N ILE A 429 10.96 26.52 3.81
CA ILE A 429 9.52 26.45 4.18
C ILE A 429 8.74 27.53 3.44
N SER A 430 9.23 28.76 3.45
CA SER A 430 8.57 29.89 2.78
C SER A 430 8.61 29.77 1.26
N ALA A 431 9.74 29.37 0.68
CA ALA A 431 9.92 29.27 -0.77
C ALA A 431 9.06 28.19 -1.40
N LEU A 432 8.91 27.04 -0.71
CA LEU A 432 8.07 25.92 -1.14
C LEU A 432 6.61 26.04 -0.66
N GLY A 433 6.32 27.01 0.22
CA GLY A 433 5.01 27.20 0.83
C GLY A 433 4.57 25.99 1.64
N LEU A 434 5.49 25.34 2.38
CA LEU A 434 5.20 24.16 3.18
C LEU A 434 4.24 24.48 4.33
N PHE A 435 3.49 23.48 4.77
CA PHE A 435 2.51 23.59 5.84
C PHE A 435 3.08 23.20 7.22
N GLY A 436 4.40 23.19 7.36
CA GLY A 436 5.08 22.89 8.62
C GLY A 436 6.57 22.64 8.45
N ASN A 437 7.16 21.95 9.44
CA ASN A 437 8.59 21.72 9.53
C ASN A 437 8.96 20.30 9.07
N TYR A 438 8.88 20.04 7.79
CA TYR A 438 9.28 18.82 7.09
C TYR A 438 9.96 19.15 5.78
N SER A 439 10.81 18.28 5.29
CA SER A 439 11.33 18.33 3.93
C SER A 439 10.52 17.40 3.02
N VAL A 440 10.61 17.65 1.72
CA VAL A 440 9.94 16.82 0.71
C VAL A 440 10.96 15.84 0.13
N PRO A 441 10.72 14.53 0.19
CA PRO A 441 11.58 13.54 -0.45
C PRO A 441 11.73 13.82 -1.95
N ALA A 442 12.97 13.84 -2.46
CA ALA A 442 13.25 14.10 -3.87
C ALA A 442 12.63 13.05 -4.81
N THR A 443 12.29 11.89 -4.26
CA THR A 443 11.65 10.76 -4.97
C THR A 443 10.14 10.82 -4.98
N ASN A 444 9.50 11.86 -4.42
CA ASN A 444 8.05 12.05 -4.55
C ASN A 444 7.68 12.28 -6.02
N PRO A 445 6.52 11.76 -6.48
CA PRO A 445 6.18 11.76 -7.90
C PRO A 445 5.97 13.16 -8.51
N PHE A 446 5.56 14.13 -7.69
CA PHE A 446 5.15 15.45 -8.17
C PHE A 446 6.15 16.57 -7.91
N VAL A 447 7.37 16.29 -7.44
CA VAL A 447 8.39 17.32 -7.12
C VAL A 447 8.77 18.22 -8.30
N SER A 448 8.69 17.70 -9.52
CA SER A 448 9.01 18.45 -10.74
C SER A 448 7.78 18.85 -11.55
N VAL A 449 6.58 18.56 -11.05
CA VAL A 449 5.33 18.83 -11.77
C VAL A 449 4.86 20.24 -11.45
N LYS A 450 4.77 21.06 -12.48
CA LYS A 450 4.30 22.45 -12.33
C LYS A 450 2.85 22.48 -11.85
N ASN A 451 2.55 23.31 -10.86
CA ASN A 451 1.24 23.44 -10.24
C ASN A 451 0.77 22.16 -9.51
N ALA A 452 1.68 21.35 -9.03
CA ALA A 452 1.37 20.28 -8.11
C ALA A 452 2.11 20.48 -6.78
N ARG A 453 1.50 19.98 -5.70
CA ARG A 453 2.13 19.96 -4.37
C ARG A 453 3.14 18.82 -4.34
N PRO A 454 4.41 19.10 -3.99
CA PRO A 454 5.47 18.10 -4.02
C PRO A 454 5.37 17.06 -2.91
N GLU A 455 4.56 17.31 -1.86
CA GLU A 455 4.30 16.38 -0.76
C GLU A 455 3.49 15.16 -1.19
N ILE A 456 2.71 15.29 -2.28
CA ILE A 456 1.75 14.28 -2.71
C ILE A 456 2.48 13.00 -3.13
N TRP A 457 2.04 11.88 -2.56
CA TRP A 457 2.40 10.52 -2.94
C TRP A 457 1.36 9.89 -3.85
N ALA A 458 0.05 10.04 -3.50
CA ALA A 458 -1.09 9.57 -4.27
C ALA A 458 -2.28 10.51 -4.07
N TYR A 459 -3.28 10.45 -4.95
CA TYR A 459 -4.41 11.37 -4.96
C TYR A 459 -5.70 10.74 -5.48
N GLY A 460 -6.79 11.49 -5.45
CA GLY A 460 -8.09 11.00 -5.89
C GLY A 460 -8.78 10.13 -4.84
N LEU A 461 -8.63 10.49 -3.56
CA LEU A 461 -9.18 9.76 -2.41
C LEU A 461 -10.25 10.61 -1.72
N ARG A 462 -11.24 9.96 -1.11
CA ARG A 462 -12.33 10.62 -0.39
C ARG A 462 -12.04 10.78 1.10
N ASN A 463 -11.93 9.68 1.84
CA ASN A 463 -11.65 9.64 3.27
C ASN A 463 -10.86 8.36 3.62
N PRO A 464 -9.58 8.28 3.30
CA PRO A 464 -8.73 7.12 3.54
C PRO A 464 -8.50 6.92 5.04
N TRP A 465 -9.49 6.27 5.70
CA TRP A 465 -9.64 6.23 7.16
C TRP A 465 -8.46 5.57 7.86
N ARG A 466 -8.09 4.36 7.45
CA ARG A 466 -6.92 3.63 7.96
C ARG A 466 -6.13 3.03 6.82
N PHE A 467 -4.86 2.80 7.07
CA PHE A 467 -3.97 2.16 6.13
C PHE A 467 -2.89 1.34 6.85
N SER A 468 -2.32 0.38 6.17
CA SER A 468 -1.22 -0.44 6.67
C SER A 468 -0.29 -0.88 5.55
N PHE A 469 1.00 -1.04 5.89
CA PHE A 469 1.94 -1.76 5.04
C PHE A 469 1.90 -3.25 5.36
N ASP A 470 2.03 -4.11 4.36
CA ASP A 470 2.26 -5.52 4.57
C ASP A 470 3.70 -5.76 5.04
N SER A 471 3.87 -6.41 6.19
CA SER A 471 5.19 -6.67 6.77
C SER A 471 6.06 -7.62 5.94
N GLN A 472 5.46 -8.49 5.11
CA GLN A 472 6.17 -9.41 4.22
C GLN A 472 6.29 -8.90 2.77
N HIS A 473 5.37 -8.03 2.35
CA HIS A 473 5.42 -7.34 1.06
C HIS A 473 5.41 -5.82 1.28
N PRO A 474 6.53 -5.24 1.71
CA PRO A 474 6.59 -3.87 2.23
C PRO A 474 6.34 -2.76 1.19
N THR A 475 6.16 -3.11 -0.08
CA THR A 475 5.66 -2.22 -1.14
C THR A 475 4.13 -2.15 -1.18
N TYR A 476 3.43 -3.11 -0.57
CA TYR A 476 1.98 -3.12 -0.51
C TYR A 476 1.49 -2.21 0.61
N LEU A 477 0.90 -1.10 0.23
CA LEU A 477 0.24 -0.13 1.12
C LEU A 477 -1.26 -0.21 0.91
N TYR A 478 -1.95 -0.91 1.80
CA TYR A 478 -3.41 -1.03 1.78
C TYR A 478 -4.06 0.15 2.46
N ALA A 479 -5.09 0.72 1.87
CA ALA A 479 -5.92 1.75 2.47
C ALA A 479 -7.40 1.44 2.27
N GLY A 480 -8.23 1.68 3.28
CA GLY A 480 -9.68 1.70 3.14
C GLY A 480 -10.14 3.12 2.92
N ASP A 481 -10.72 3.40 1.78
CA ASP A 481 -11.29 4.70 1.43
C ASP A 481 -12.81 4.68 1.57
N VAL A 482 -13.32 5.48 2.49
CA VAL A 482 -14.76 5.50 2.83
C VAL A 482 -15.54 6.18 1.72
N GLY A 483 -16.50 5.45 1.16
CA GLY A 483 -17.36 5.92 0.08
C GLY A 483 -18.40 6.96 0.49
N GLU A 484 -19.05 7.56 -0.50
CA GLU A 484 -20.05 8.63 -0.27
C GLU A 484 -21.46 8.07 -0.11
N SER A 485 -21.87 7.20 -1.04
CA SER A 485 -23.29 6.88 -1.18
C SER A 485 -23.61 5.39 -1.27
N LEU A 486 -22.79 4.63 -1.97
CA LEU A 486 -23.14 3.27 -2.35
C LEU A 486 -22.01 2.25 -2.18
N TYR A 487 -20.75 2.65 -2.31
CA TYR A 487 -19.63 1.71 -2.38
C TYR A 487 -18.49 2.13 -1.48
N GLU A 488 -18.00 1.17 -0.71
CA GLU A 488 -16.77 1.23 0.06
C GLU A 488 -15.66 0.53 -0.70
N GLU A 489 -14.40 0.96 -0.53
CA GLU A 489 -13.29 0.42 -1.29
C GLU A 489 -12.01 0.20 -0.49
N VAL A 490 -11.22 -0.79 -0.90
CA VAL A 490 -9.83 -0.97 -0.47
C VAL A 490 -8.93 -0.74 -1.66
N ASP A 491 -7.94 0.13 -1.47
CA ASP A 491 -6.94 0.48 -2.46
C ASP A 491 -5.56 -0.08 -2.11
N LEU A 492 -4.77 -0.46 -3.13
CA LEU A 492 -3.33 -0.57 -3.03
C LEU A 492 -2.71 0.76 -3.46
N ILE A 493 -2.20 1.51 -2.47
CA ILE A 493 -1.69 2.86 -2.69
C ILE A 493 -0.29 2.83 -3.30
N SER A 494 -0.20 3.28 -4.53
CA SER A 494 1.02 3.33 -5.33
C SER A 494 1.50 4.76 -5.55
N LYS A 495 2.79 4.92 -5.80
CA LYS A 495 3.44 6.20 -6.08
C LYS A 495 2.82 6.90 -7.30
N GLY A 496 2.30 8.11 -7.11
CA GLY A 496 1.68 8.90 -8.18
C GLY A 496 0.27 8.48 -8.56
N GLY A 497 -0.27 7.41 -7.94
CA GLY A 497 -1.56 6.84 -8.28
C GLY A 497 -2.73 7.80 -8.10
N ASN A 498 -3.69 7.73 -9.04
CA ASN A 498 -5.00 8.40 -8.96
C ASN A 498 -6.07 7.35 -8.70
N TYR A 499 -6.80 7.45 -7.58
CA TYR A 499 -7.81 6.48 -7.15
C TYR A 499 -9.24 6.86 -7.55
N GLY A 500 -9.39 7.90 -8.36
CA GLY A 500 -10.62 8.19 -9.09
C GLY A 500 -11.63 9.08 -8.38
N TRP A 501 -11.64 9.23 -7.07
CA TRP A 501 -12.55 10.14 -6.39
C TRP A 501 -12.33 11.58 -6.87
N ARG A 502 -13.32 12.34 -7.19
CA ARG A 502 -14.81 12.16 -7.17
C ARG A 502 -15.41 11.81 -8.55
N VAL A 503 -14.61 11.30 -9.49
CA VAL A 503 -15.12 10.85 -10.80
C VAL A 503 -15.77 9.49 -10.65
N TYR A 504 -15.23 8.68 -9.75
CA TYR A 504 -15.69 7.34 -9.45
C TYR A 504 -15.85 7.15 -7.93
N GLU A 505 -16.77 6.27 -7.53
CA GLU A 505 -16.94 5.66 -6.22
C GLU A 505 -16.87 4.17 -6.43
N GLY A 506 -15.80 3.50 -5.96
CA GLY A 506 -15.46 2.15 -6.39
C GLY A 506 -15.25 2.08 -7.90
N PHE A 507 -15.77 1.04 -8.52
CA PHE A 507 -15.75 0.87 -9.99
C PHE A 507 -16.82 1.72 -10.72
N HIS A 508 -17.60 2.51 -10.00
CA HIS A 508 -18.83 3.12 -10.51
C HIS A 508 -18.68 4.62 -10.75
N PRO A 509 -19.12 5.15 -11.90
CA PRO A 509 -19.13 6.59 -12.12
C PRO A 509 -19.96 7.32 -11.05
N PHE A 510 -19.37 8.30 -10.39
CA PHE A 510 -20.05 9.16 -9.43
C PHE A 510 -20.64 10.40 -10.14
N ALA A 511 -21.95 10.52 -10.11
CA ALA A 511 -22.63 11.60 -10.79
C ALA A 511 -22.64 12.87 -9.93
N VAL A 512 -21.78 13.82 -10.26
CA VAL A 512 -21.76 15.14 -9.61
C VAL A 512 -22.48 16.14 -10.51
N GLY A 513 -23.38 16.92 -9.93
CA GLY A 513 -23.94 18.10 -10.60
C GLY A 513 -22.91 19.19 -10.85
N ALA A 514 -23.33 20.35 -11.38
CA ALA A 514 -22.44 21.49 -11.49
C ALA A 514 -22.03 21.98 -10.09
N THR A 515 -20.73 22.02 -9.82
CA THR A 515 -20.16 22.37 -8.51
C THR A 515 -19.18 23.54 -8.63
N PRO A 516 -18.95 24.31 -7.55
CA PRO A 516 -18.01 25.44 -7.57
C PRO A 516 -16.59 25.07 -8.00
N GLY A 517 -16.10 23.87 -7.63
CA GLY A 517 -14.76 23.38 -7.99
C GLY A 517 -14.63 22.86 -9.42
N GLY A 518 -15.70 22.89 -10.21
CA GLY A 518 -15.75 22.29 -11.54
C GLY A 518 -15.81 20.77 -11.48
N ASN A 519 -15.71 20.10 -12.62
CA ASN A 519 -15.73 18.64 -12.74
C ASN A 519 -14.53 18.16 -13.54
N THR A 520 -13.92 17.09 -13.06
CA THR A 520 -12.92 16.33 -13.81
C THR A 520 -13.64 15.35 -14.74
N SER A 521 -13.26 15.33 -16.01
CA SER A 521 -13.85 14.40 -16.99
C SER A 521 -13.33 13.00 -16.77
N ALA A 522 -14.19 12.00 -16.80
CA ALA A 522 -13.80 10.59 -16.79
C ALA A 522 -12.78 10.24 -17.90
N SER A 523 -12.88 10.90 -19.05
CA SER A 523 -11.93 10.69 -20.17
C SER A 523 -10.58 11.38 -19.96
N SER A 524 -10.41 12.18 -18.90
CA SER A 524 -9.14 12.87 -18.59
C SER A 524 -8.32 12.18 -17.51
N ILE A 525 -8.83 11.10 -16.93
CA ILE A 525 -8.15 10.33 -15.91
C ILE A 525 -8.06 8.84 -16.32
N ASN A 526 -7.03 8.18 -15.84
CA ASN A 526 -6.87 6.73 -15.91
C ASN A 526 -6.68 6.23 -14.47
N PRO A 527 -7.78 5.94 -13.73
CA PRO A 527 -7.68 5.64 -12.31
C PRO A 527 -7.07 4.25 -12.08
N ILE A 528 -6.31 4.12 -10.99
CA ILE A 528 -6.04 2.83 -10.38
C ILE A 528 -7.31 2.41 -9.66
N TRP A 529 -7.83 1.25 -10.05
CA TRP A 529 -9.07 0.75 -9.49
C TRP A 529 -8.84 0.06 -8.14
N PRO A 530 -9.83 0.08 -7.24
CA PRO A 530 -9.73 -0.62 -5.98
C PRO A 530 -9.54 -2.14 -6.17
N ILE A 531 -8.84 -2.76 -5.23
CA ILE A 531 -8.69 -4.23 -5.20
C ILE A 531 -9.91 -4.93 -4.63
N ILE A 532 -10.72 -4.21 -3.86
CA ILE A 532 -11.95 -4.69 -3.23
C ILE A 532 -12.94 -3.52 -3.22
N GLU A 533 -14.18 -3.80 -3.59
CA GLU A 533 -15.31 -2.92 -3.29
C GLU A 533 -16.46 -3.71 -2.67
N TYR A 534 -17.30 -3.05 -1.89
CA TYR A 534 -18.57 -3.59 -1.46
C TYR A 534 -19.65 -2.51 -1.34
N ASN A 535 -20.90 -2.92 -1.62
CA ASN A 535 -22.04 -2.01 -1.61
C ASN A 535 -22.58 -1.84 -0.18
N HIS A 536 -23.04 -0.63 0.18
CA HIS A 536 -23.66 -0.33 1.47
C HIS A 536 -24.81 -1.26 1.84
N SER A 537 -25.52 -1.80 0.86
CA SER A 537 -26.63 -2.75 1.10
C SER A 537 -26.20 -4.09 1.68
N ILE A 538 -24.91 -4.42 1.66
CA ILE A 538 -24.38 -5.64 2.29
C ILE A 538 -24.44 -5.55 3.82
N ASN A 539 -24.44 -4.33 4.35
CA ASN A 539 -24.58 -4.09 5.77
C ASN A 539 -26.06 -4.16 6.19
N PRO A 540 -26.41 -4.96 7.20
CA PRO A 540 -27.78 -5.05 7.71
C PRO A 540 -28.37 -3.70 8.20
N HIS A 541 -27.52 -2.72 8.47
CA HIS A 541 -27.91 -1.36 8.88
C HIS A 541 -28.21 -0.43 7.69
N GLY A 542 -27.94 -0.86 6.44
CA GLY A 542 -28.16 -0.06 5.23
C GLY A 542 -27.22 1.14 5.09
N SER A 543 -26.15 1.17 5.86
CA SER A 543 -25.07 2.15 5.81
C SER A 543 -23.75 1.42 6.03
N ALA A 544 -22.66 1.89 5.44
CA ALA A 544 -21.34 1.31 5.55
C ALA A 544 -20.29 2.40 5.74
N ALA A 545 -19.17 2.04 6.33
CA ALA A 545 -17.96 2.85 6.40
C ALA A 545 -16.76 1.91 6.62
N ILE A 546 -15.94 1.74 5.60
CA ILE A 546 -14.78 0.86 5.69
C ILE A 546 -13.75 1.38 6.68
N ILE A 547 -13.16 0.46 7.44
CA ILE A 547 -12.10 0.78 8.40
C ILE A 547 -10.71 0.44 7.83
N ALA A 548 -10.60 -0.36 6.80
CA ALA A 548 -9.36 -1.03 6.34
C ALA A 548 -8.92 -2.16 7.28
N GLY A 549 -7.65 -2.56 7.24
CA GLY A 549 -7.15 -3.69 7.99
C GLY A 549 -5.65 -3.92 7.83
N TYR A 550 -5.23 -5.18 8.03
CA TYR A 550 -3.83 -5.64 7.91
C TYR A 550 -3.77 -7.00 7.23
N VAL A 551 -2.65 -7.28 6.56
CA VAL A 551 -2.35 -8.65 6.14
C VAL A 551 -1.91 -9.43 7.37
N SER A 552 -2.64 -10.48 7.74
CA SER A 552 -2.34 -11.26 8.94
C SER A 552 -1.12 -12.16 8.73
N HIS A 553 -0.08 -11.94 9.51
CA HIS A 553 1.10 -12.81 9.59
C HIS A 553 1.25 -13.45 10.97
N SER A 554 0.18 -13.44 11.78
CA SER A 554 0.15 -14.09 13.08
C SER A 554 0.24 -15.62 12.95
N SER A 555 1.12 -16.21 13.73
CA SER A 555 1.21 -17.66 13.87
C SER A 555 0.05 -18.25 14.69
N GLN A 556 -0.78 -17.41 15.31
CA GLN A 556 -1.90 -17.84 16.14
C GLN A 556 -3.02 -18.44 15.30
N ASP A 557 -3.31 -17.88 14.13
CA ASP A 557 -4.36 -18.38 13.26
C ASP A 557 -3.86 -18.68 11.84
N PRO A 558 -3.52 -19.94 11.54
CA PRO A 558 -3.04 -20.34 10.22
C PRO A 558 -4.12 -20.27 9.13
N CYS A 559 -5.42 -20.19 9.49
CA CYS A 559 -6.51 -20.09 8.54
C CYS A 559 -6.53 -18.75 7.81
N VAL A 560 -6.07 -17.70 8.47
CA VAL A 560 -6.07 -16.34 7.93
C VAL A 560 -4.65 -15.82 7.63
N TYR A 561 -3.62 -16.64 7.81
CA TYR A 561 -2.25 -16.27 7.50
C TYR A 561 -2.09 -15.86 6.02
N GLY A 562 -1.42 -14.74 5.76
CA GLY A 562 -1.21 -14.17 4.43
C GLY A 562 -2.47 -13.61 3.77
N LYS A 563 -3.56 -13.40 4.54
CA LYS A 563 -4.79 -12.77 4.05
C LYS A 563 -4.93 -11.37 4.62
N TYR A 564 -5.43 -10.45 3.80
CA TYR A 564 -5.81 -9.12 4.25
C TYR A 564 -7.12 -9.21 5.02
N LEU A 565 -7.06 -8.93 6.33
CA LEU A 565 -8.23 -8.88 7.21
C LEU A 565 -8.68 -7.43 7.33
N TYR A 566 -9.93 -7.16 7.02
CA TYR A 566 -10.49 -5.81 7.07
C TYR A 566 -11.92 -5.84 7.57
N GLY A 567 -12.47 -4.69 7.91
CA GLY A 567 -13.80 -4.60 8.46
C GLY A 567 -14.48 -3.26 8.17
N ASP A 568 -15.78 -3.26 8.50
CA ASP A 568 -16.65 -2.10 8.44
C ASP A 568 -16.91 -1.55 9.85
N TYR A 569 -17.15 -0.23 9.96
CA TYR A 569 -17.49 0.43 11.22
C TYR A 569 -18.66 -0.23 11.95
N PHE A 570 -19.66 -0.71 11.20
CA PHE A 570 -20.84 -1.36 11.74
C PHE A 570 -20.65 -2.86 12.05
N GLY A 571 -19.40 -3.33 12.04
CA GLY A 571 -19.00 -4.61 12.60
C GLY A 571 -18.68 -5.76 11.66
N PRO A 572 -19.24 -5.88 10.43
CA PRO A 572 -18.82 -6.92 9.50
C PRO A 572 -17.29 -6.91 9.27
N MET A 573 -16.74 -8.12 9.14
CA MET A 573 -15.32 -8.33 8.85
C MET A 573 -15.16 -9.36 7.72
N TRP A 574 -14.06 -9.23 6.99
CA TRP A 574 -13.73 -10.09 5.86
C TRP A 574 -12.27 -10.46 5.85
N ALA A 575 -11.97 -11.58 5.21
CA ALA A 575 -10.63 -11.99 4.82
C ALA A 575 -10.52 -11.99 3.30
N ALA A 576 -9.55 -11.30 2.76
CA ALA A 576 -9.26 -11.24 1.33
C ALA A 576 -7.95 -11.95 1.03
N ALA A 577 -7.98 -12.92 0.13
CA ALA A 577 -6.81 -13.66 -0.34
C ALA A 577 -6.48 -13.25 -1.77
N GLU A 578 -5.27 -12.78 -2.02
CA GLU A 578 -4.82 -12.47 -3.37
C GLU A 578 -4.56 -13.74 -4.16
N ARG A 579 -5.19 -13.90 -5.32
CA ARG A 579 -5.13 -15.12 -6.11
C ARG A 579 -5.23 -14.88 -7.62
N PRO A 580 -4.16 -15.17 -8.39
CA PRO A 580 -2.84 -15.59 -7.92
C PRO A 580 -2.11 -14.50 -7.15
N ALA A 581 -1.06 -14.84 -6.41
CA ALA A 581 -0.22 -13.86 -5.74
C ALA A 581 0.31 -12.80 -6.74
N PHE A 582 0.37 -11.55 -6.32
CA PHE A 582 0.80 -10.38 -7.11
C PHE A 582 -0.10 -10.02 -8.29
N SER A 583 -1.32 -10.55 -8.33
CA SER A 583 -2.25 -10.27 -9.42
C SER A 583 -3.11 -9.02 -9.20
N GLY A 584 -3.22 -8.55 -7.97
CA GLY A 584 -4.23 -7.59 -7.55
C GLY A 584 -5.66 -8.13 -7.54
N VAL A 585 -5.84 -9.45 -7.74
CA VAL A 585 -7.15 -10.10 -7.76
C VAL A 585 -7.39 -10.78 -6.42
N TYR A 586 -8.42 -10.35 -5.71
CA TYR A 586 -8.73 -10.83 -4.37
C TYR A 586 -10.01 -11.66 -4.32
N THR A 587 -9.95 -12.78 -3.59
CA THR A 587 -11.12 -13.56 -3.20
C THR A 587 -11.51 -13.20 -1.78
N VAL A 588 -12.68 -12.61 -1.61
CA VAL A 588 -13.19 -12.15 -0.32
C VAL A 588 -14.08 -13.22 0.32
N THR A 589 -13.95 -13.39 1.63
CA THR A 589 -14.73 -14.33 2.45
C THR A 589 -15.16 -13.64 3.72
N ASP A 590 -16.45 -13.81 4.11
CA ASP A 590 -16.97 -13.35 5.39
C ASP A 590 -16.18 -13.95 6.56
N LEU A 591 -15.93 -13.14 7.58
CA LEU A 591 -15.11 -13.52 8.71
C LEU A 591 -15.85 -13.31 10.04
N PRO A 592 -16.85 -14.17 10.36
CA PRO A 592 -17.54 -14.10 11.66
C PRO A 592 -16.58 -14.44 12.80
N TYR A 593 -16.79 -13.84 13.97
CA TYR A 593 -15.97 -14.16 15.13
C TYR A 593 -16.70 -15.00 16.17
N ARG A 594 -15.91 -15.67 17.00
CA ARG A 594 -16.34 -16.30 18.26
C ARG A 594 -15.46 -15.82 19.39
N CYS A 595 -16.06 -15.70 20.58
CA CYS A 595 -15.30 -15.38 21.79
C CYS A 595 -14.59 -16.62 22.33
N SER A 596 -13.29 -16.50 22.63
CA SER A 596 -12.56 -17.53 23.33
C SER A 596 -13.13 -17.73 24.74
N PRO A 597 -13.35 -18.98 25.17
CA PRO A 597 -13.71 -19.28 26.56
C PRO A 597 -12.67 -18.82 27.59
N SER A 598 -11.42 -18.65 27.17
CA SER A 598 -10.32 -18.12 27.98
C SER A 598 -10.12 -16.61 27.86
N SER A 599 -11.13 -15.88 27.28
CA SER A 599 -11.05 -14.43 27.19
C SER A 599 -10.94 -13.79 28.58
N PRO A 600 -9.89 -12.99 28.85
CA PRO A 600 -9.67 -12.43 30.19
C PRO A 600 -10.72 -11.41 30.60
N LEU A 601 -11.34 -10.76 29.64
CA LEU A 601 -12.42 -9.79 29.84
C LEU A 601 -13.69 -10.29 29.17
N ASN A 602 -14.84 -9.76 29.59
CA ASN A 602 -16.12 -10.16 29.02
C ASN A 602 -16.19 -9.88 27.53
N CYS A 603 -16.12 -10.93 26.75
CA CYS A 603 -16.31 -10.91 25.31
C CYS A 603 -17.76 -11.30 25.01
N THR A 604 -18.54 -10.36 24.51
CA THR A 604 -19.96 -10.58 24.25
C THR A 604 -20.13 -11.08 22.81
N GLN A 605 -20.77 -12.25 22.70
CA GLN A 605 -21.14 -12.79 21.40
C GLN A 605 -22.61 -12.47 21.12
N PRO A 606 -22.97 -11.89 19.97
CA PRO A 606 -24.37 -11.66 19.62
C PRO A 606 -25.16 -12.97 19.59
N ALA A 607 -26.40 -12.90 20.07
CA ALA A 607 -27.26 -14.10 20.25
C ALA A 607 -27.78 -14.73 18.95
N THR A 608 -27.54 -14.16 17.78
CA THR A 608 -28.06 -14.58 16.48
C THR A 608 -27.00 -14.66 15.41
N GLY A 609 -26.76 -15.83 14.90
CA GLY A 609 -26.19 -16.31 13.62
C GLY A 609 -25.00 -15.65 12.95
N ASN A 610 -24.96 -14.38 12.81
CA ASN A 610 -23.81 -13.61 12.27
C ASN A 610 -23.22 -12.78 13.40
N ALA A 611 -22.12 -13.28 13.97
CA ALA A 611 -21.44 -12.62 15.08
C ALA A 611 -20.45 -11.59 14.54
N TYR A 612 -20.88 -10.33 14.50
CA TYR A 612 -20.01 -9.18 14.25
C TYR A 612 -19.88 -8.36 15.53
N LEU A 613 -18.75 -7.66 15.69
CA LEU A 613 -18.60 -6.67 16.75
C LEU A 613 -19.63 -5.55 16.54
N GLU A 614 -20.10 -4.94 17.62
CA GLU A 614 -21.08 -3.86 17.51
C GLU A 614 -20.52 -2.67 16.73
N LEU A 615 -19.25 -2.33 16.97
CA LEU A 615 -18.52 -1.31 16.23
C LEU A 615 -17.06 -1.74 16.07
N THR A 616 -16.50 -1.54 14.88
CA THR A 616 -15.06 -1.65 14.62
C THR A 616 -14.53 -0.27 14.22
N VAL A 617 -13.50 0.23 14.91
CA VAL A 617 -12.99 1.59 14.67
C VAL A 617 -11.57 1.63 14.14
N SER A 618 -10.80 0.57 14.37
CA SER A 618 -9.43 0.42 13.87
C SER A 618 -8.93 -1.01 14.02
N PHE A 619 -7.71 -1.24 13.51
CA PHE A 619 -6.96 -2.47 13.65
C PHE A 619 -5.53 -2.17 14.08
N GLY A 620 -4.77 -3.19 14.46
CA GLY A 620 -3.37 -3.08 14.81
C GLY A 620 -2.65 -4.41 14.85
N GLU A 621 -1.33 -4.36 14.90
CA GLU A 621 -0.45 -5.50 15.08
C GLU A 621 0.58 -5.22 16.19
N ASP A 622 1.04 -6.27 16.86
CA ASP A 622 2.16 -6.20 17.80
C ASP A 622 3.47 -6.73 17.17
N ASN A 623 4.53 -6.81 17.98
CA ASN A 623 5.84 -7.30 17.53
C ASN A 623 5.88 -8.80 17.18
N ASN A 624 4.83 -9.56 17.50
CA ASN A 624 4.68 -10.96 17.11
C ASN A 624 3.82 -11.11 15.84
N ASN A 625 3.43 -9.99 15.21
CA ASN A 625 2.42 -9.89 14.16
C ASN A 625 1.05 -10.44 14.62
N ASP A 626 0.76 -10.43 15.92
CA ASP A 626 -0.57 -10.77 16.40
C ASP A 626 -1.54 -9.65 16.02
N PHE A 627 -2.69 -10.05 15.48
CA PHE A 627 -3.67 -9.15 14.91
C PHE A 627 -4.71 -8.73 15.99
N TYR A 628 -5.04 -7.44 15.99
CA TYR A 628 -5.99 -6.84 16.92
C TYR A 628 -7.10 -6.09 16.21
N VAL A 629 -8.32 -6.24 16.75
CA VAL A 629 -9.49 -5.45 16.39
C VAL A 629 -9.77 -4.44 17.51
N LEU A 630 -9.80 -3.16 17.18
CA LEU A 630 -10.15 -2.10 18.09
C LEU A 630 -11.64 -1.80 17.92
N GLY A 631 -12.43 -2.33 18.85
CA GLY A 631 -13.89 -2.19 18.87
C GLY A 631 -14.37 -1.01 19.70
N GLY A 632 -15.65 -0.69 19.61
CA GLY A 632 -16.28 0.39 20.36
C GLY A 632 -16.21 0.21 21.88
N ASP A 633 -16.17 -1.02 22.36
CA ASP A 633 -16.17 -1.39 23.78
C ASP A 633 -14.82 -1.89 24.29
N GLY A 634 -13.79 -2.03 23.41
CA GLY A 634 -12.46 -2.47 23.84
C GLY A 634 -11.58 -2.99 22.70
N ILE A 635 -10.46 -3.60 23.07
CA ILE A 635 -9.50 -4.22 22.14
C ILE A 635 -9.61 -5.73 22.22
N TYR A 636 -9.68 -6.34 21.05
CA TYR A 636 -9.78 -7.78 20.85
C TYR A 636 -8.55 -8.29 20.15
N ARG A 637 -8.00 -9.42 20.60
CA ARG A 637 -6.86 -10.10 19.98
C ARG A 637 -7.31 -11.36 19.27
N LEU A 638 -6.80 -11.59 18.09
CA LEU A 638 -6.92 -12.84 17.35
C LEU A 638 -6.10 -13.94 18.07
N VAL A 639 -6.73 -15.07 18.36
CA VAL A 639 -6.10 -16.20 19.02
C VAL A 639 -6.36 -17.50 18.25
N ASN A 640 -5.74 -18.60 18.68
CA ASN A 640 -5.83 -19.88 18.01
C ASN A 640 -7.31 -20.31 17.80
N PRO A 641 -7.72 -20.59 16.56
CA PRO A 641 -9.11 -20.92 16.24
C PRO A 641 -9.65 -22.14 16.98
N SER A 642 -8.77 -23.08 17.38
CA SER A 642 -9.17 -24.25 18.17
C SER A 642 -9.76 -23.90 19.54
N LEU A 643 -9.42 -22.75 20.12
CA LEU A 643 -10.01 -22.27 21.39
C LEU A 643 -11.51 -21.96 21.25
N CYS A 644 -11.96 -21.68 20.03
CA CYS A 644 -13.36 -21.43 19.69
C CYS A 644 -14.03 -22.61 18.95
N ASN A 645 -13.43 -23.78 18.94
CA ASN A 645 -13.88 -24.94 18.14
C ASN A 645 -14.07 -24.58 16.66
N ILE A 646 -13.17 -23.79 16.10
CA ILE A 646 -13.05 -23.51 14.67
C ILE A 646 -11.97 -24.43 14.13
N GLU A 647 -12.34 -25.29 13.16
CA GLU A 647 -11.39 -26.17 12.51
C GLU A 647 -10.67 -25.40 11.40
N CYS A 648 -9.34 -25.37 11.50
CA CYS A 648 -8.47 -24.89 10.44
C CYS A 648 -7.91 -26.11 9.70
N ILE A 649 -8.34 -26.29 8.46
CA ILE A 649 -7.72 -27.28 7.57
C ILE A 649 -6.37 -26.68 7.15
N SER A 650 -5.37 -26.82 8.03
CA SER A 650 -4.03 -26.35 7.74
C SER A 650 -3.37 -27.27 6.70
N PHE A 651 -3.04 -26.72 5.53
CA PHE A 651 -1.90 -27.26 4.80
C PHE A 651 -0.67 -26.88 5.62
N SER A 652 0.16 -27.87 5.96
CA SER A 652 1.40 -27.66 6.71
C SER A 652 2.31 -26.72 5.90
N PHE A 653 2.25 -25.44 6.17
CA PHE A 653 3.30 -24.50 5.81
C PHE A 653 4.50 -24.84 6.70
N THR A 654 5.53 -25.44 6.14
CA THR A 654 6.87 -25.30 6.71
C THR A 654 7.28 -23.85 6.45
N PRO A 655 7.46 -23.01 7.49
CA PRO A 655 7.98 -21.67 7.30
C PRO A 655 9.32 -21.79 6.57
N ALA A 656 9.55 -20.96 5.56
CA ALA A 656 10.86 -20.87 4.96
C ALA A 656 11.86 -20.52 6.07
N PRO A 657 12.95 -21.27 6.23
CA PRO A 657 13.92 -21.00 7.27
C PRO A 657 14.50 -19.60 7.05
N SER A 658 14.45 -18.77 8.09
CA SER A 658 15.18 -17.51 8.16
C SER A 658 16.64 -17.73 7.72
N PRO A 659 17.26 -16.83 6.94
CA PRO A 659 18.61 -17.00 6.45
C PRO A 659 19.62 -17.01 7.61
N SER A 660 20.05 -18.20 7.98
CA SER A 660 21.19 -18.45 8.83
C SER A 660 22.46 -18.41 7.98
N PRO A 661 23.59 -17.87 8.45
CA PRO A 661 24.77 -17.69 7.62
C PRO A 661 25.35 -19.04 7.16
N SER A 662 25.66 -19.07 5.90
CA SER A 662 26.14 -20.19 5.08
C SER A 662 27.19 -21.13 5.72
N LYS A 663 26.94 -22.43 5.59
CA LYS A 663 28.00 -23.42 5.31
C LYS A 663 27.54 -24.29 4.16
N THR A 664 28.37 -24.32 3.14
CA THR A 664 28.29 -25.11 1.91
C THR A 664 28.18 -26.64 2.17
N GLN A 665 27.27 -27.32 1.44
CA GLN A 665 27.61 -28.49 0.62
C GLN A 665 26.40 -29.04 -0.17
N LEU A 666 26.69 -29.51 -1.36
CA LEU A 666 25.86 -30.01 -2.46
C LEU A 666 24.95 -31.21 -2.12
N SER A 667 23.75 -31.26 -2.77
CA SER A 667 23.38 -32.46 -3.56
C SER A 667 22.11 -32.16 -4.41
N ASP A 668 22.26 -32.25 -5.73
CA ASP A 668 21.19 -32.23 -6.76
C ASP A 668 20.40 -33.55 -6.77
N ALA A 669 19.19 -33.46 -7.26
CA ALA A 669 18.33 -34.46 -7.90
C ALA A 669 17.00 -34.77 -7.19
N ALA A 670 15.97 -33.92 -7.44
CA ALA A 670 14.54 -34.35 -7.36
C ALA A 670 13.51 -33.40 -7.98
N SER A 671 13.90 -32.35 -8.74
CA SER A 671 12.96 -31.30 -9.20
C SER A 671 12.34 -31.50 -10.58
N ASN A 672 12.74 -32.48 -11.36
CA ASN A 672 12.36 -32.55 -12.79
C ASN A 672 11.15 -33.46 -13.11
N TYR A 673 10.52 -34.14 -12.16
CA TYR A 673 9.38 -35.03 -12.45
C TYR A 673 8.01 -34.41 -12.18
N THR A 674 7.90 -33.40 -11.35
CA THR A 674 6.62 -32.74 -11.02
C THR A 674 6.16 -31.74 -12.08
N LEU A 675 7.06 -31.08 -12.78
CA LEU A 675 6.70 -30.06 -13.79
C LEU A 675 6.08 -30.68 -15.07
N PHE A 676 6.46 -31.92 -15.41
CA PHE A 676 5.93 -32.62 -16.60
C PHE A 676 4.50 -33.17 -16.41
N LEU A 677 4.08 -33.47 -15.20
CA LEU A 677 2.73 -33.96 -14.90
C LEU A 677 1.68 -32.86 -14.83
N VAL A 678 2.06 -31.65 -14.41
CA VAL A 678 1.16 -30.51 -14.30
C VAL A 678 0.80 -29.91 -15.67
N THR A 679 1.77 -29.82 -16.58
CA THR A 679 1.51 -29.36 -17.96
C THR A 679 0.65 -30.31 -18.77
N ALA A 680 0.76 -31.63 -18.57
CA ALA A 680 -0.07 -32.62 -19.23
C ALA A 680 -1.55 -32.57 -18.75
N LEU A 681 -1.78 -32.25 -17.47
CA LEU A 681 -3.13 -32.17 -16.89
C LEU A 681 -3.87 -30.89 -17.34
N CYS A 682 -3.17 -29.76 -17.44
CA CYS A 682 -3.76 -28.51 -17.95
C CYS A 682 -4.16 -28.57 -19.41
N LEU A 683 -3.38 -29.26 -20.25
CA LEU A 683 -3.71 -29.48 -21.68
C LEU A 683 -4.90 -30.44 -21.85
N ALA A 684 -5.08 -31.42 -20.96
CA ALA A 684 -6.23 -32.32 -20.99
C ALA A 684 -7.54 -31.64 -20.56
N LEU A 685 -7.49 -30.73 -19.60
CA LEU A 685 -8.68 -29.97 -19.14
C LEU A 685 -9.11 -28.90 -20.15
N ALA A 686 -8.18 -28.24 -20.83
CA ALA A 686 -8.49 -27.31 -21.90
C ALA A 686 -9.11 -28.00 -23.13
N SER A 687 -8.70 -29.21 -23.42
CA SER A 687 -9.28 -30.04 -24.51
C SER A 687 -10.71 -30.51 -24.16
N TYR A 688 -11.00 -30.78 -22.89
CA TYR A 688 -12.33 -31.18 -22.43
C TYR A 688 -13.33 -30.03 -22.47
N ALA A 689 -12.90 -28.82 -22.12
CA ALA A 689 -13.74 -27.61 -22.18
C ALA A 689 -14.12 -27.24 -23.64
N LEU A 690 -13.24 -27.48 -24.59
CA LEU A 690 -13.50 -27.23 -26.04
C LEU A 690 -14.46 -28.26 -26.66
N ILE A 691 -14.65 -29.44 -26.07
CA ILE A 691 -15.59 -30.48 -26.55
C ILE A 691 -17.02 -30.19 -26.04
N TRP A 692 -17.19 -29.43 -24.94
CA TRP A 692 -18.49 -29.04 -24.39
C TRP A 692 -19.06 -27.73 -24.96
N LEU A 693 -18.26 -27.01 -25.76
CA LEU A 693 -18.65 -25.77 -26.45
C LEU A 693 -18.94 -25.97 -27.95
N ARG A 694 -18.98 -27.21 -28.43
CA ARG A 694 -19.52 -27.60 -29.73
C ARG A 694 -20.79 -28.44 -29.51
#